data_cf4bed8413f382037ab22587b65b7396
#
_entry.id   cf4bed8413f382037ab22587b65b7396
#
_cell.length_a   1.000
_cell.length_b   1.000
_cell.length_c   1.000
_cell.angle_alpha   90.00
_cell.angle_beta   90.00
_cell.angle_gamma   90.00
#
_symmetry.space_group_name_H-M   'P 1'
#
loop_
_entity.id
_entity.type
_entity.pdbx_description
1 polymer ?
#
loop_
_entity_poly.entity_id
_entity_poly.type
_entity_poly.pdbx_seq_one_letter_code
_entity_poly.pdbx_strand_id
1 'polypeptide(L)'
;MYKKMTSFASTYTGFESAIPSTEYCLIQVYKWSCRTLGCKDPSEVYMKYGKEEAAEKIRKAISNAEQIDIEEDNIPEAVEGAPVNLRQPEGWIYSEKGISVIDEKKYAPVMVCRTPIIITQRLRSMETGEEKIEVAFKRDGQWHKAIYPRSTIFTSRAITALADLGCTVTSENAKHIVKFLAALEAENIDIIKKADSTSTFGWQSGKRFVPGHDKDIVLDIDPSQRGMAAAYCQNGTMADWLKMIKPHRSRDKFRFILAASFTAPLLRIIKQRIFFVYNWGGSKGGKTAALKAALSVWGDPERLMVNFNATQVGLERTASFYCDLPLGIDERQLAGNNQNSLEKIVYMIASGTGKIRGAKSGGIQATQTWRTVALATGEEPLSTETSQTGVSTRVLEIYGGPFDDEREASVMHQQSGMNCGWAGPAYIGMLLHTDERSITEKYDEMMQYVYQISRGKSGSHIAGIAAVALADAIIDTWVFNNGEWLKRYENGEFDTESAKTNTEKLQIDPESWERAKEMARNILQEQMNADTGDVNENATQYIVDWILSNKDSFGEKAFGTCLGMIQNKNAYIFPSMLTQALTKAGYSSRKTLKYLADKGLIGVSVLKDGSTKNSVTKWFNNRNCRFVEFHLGDLAEEKDPLLEEEEIAEQMKPQQMSLPGTNDGWQTIPDEEADKLPFN
;
A
#
# COMPACT_ATOMS: atom_id res chain seq x y z
N MET A 1 41.26 25.97 -24.54
CA MET A 1 41.52 26.77 -23.35
C MET A 1 40.96 26.14 -22.07
N TYR A 2 39.84 25.46 -22.11
CA TYR A 2 39.20 24.73 -20.99
C TYR A 2 40.05 23.62 -20.35
N LYS A 3 40.77 22.83 -21.12
CA LYS A 3 41.64 21.73 -20.59
C LYS A 3 42.82 22.23 -19.75
N LYS A 4 43.20 23.51 -19.85
CA LYS A 4 44.29 24.09 -19.05
C LYS A 4 43.84 24.69 -17.72
N MET A 5 42.53 24.97 -17.53
CA MET A 5 42.01 25.55 -16.27
C MET A 5 41.65 24.47 -15.24
N THR A 6 41.16 23.28 -15.67
CA THR A 6 40.92 22.13 -14.78
C THR A 6 42.20 21.54 -14.21
N SER A 7 43.35 21.66 -14.89
CA SER A 7 44.64 21.19 -14.34
C SER A 7 45.24 22.15 -13.29
N PHE A 8 44.75 23.39 -13.19
CA PHE A 8 45.23 24.35 -12.20
C PHE A 8 44.58 24.20 -10.82
N ALA A 9 43.34 23.70 -10.74
CA ALA A 9 42.66 23.45 -9.48
C ALA A 9 43.20 22.20 -8.75
N SER A 10 43.81 21.26 -9.46
CA SER A 10 44.32 20.00 -8.90
C SER A 10 45.75 20.05 -8.36
N THR A 11 46.50 21.14 -8.57
CA THR A 11 47.92 21.22 -8.15
C THR A 11 48.17 22.06 -6.89
N TYR A 12 47.15 22.64 -6.29
CA TYR A 12 47.27 23.38 -5.02
C TYR A 12 46.39 22.73 -3.94
N THR A 13 46.87 21.62 -3.41
CA THR A 13 46.33 20.90 -2.22
C THR A 13 46.58 21.65 -0.89
N GLY A 14 46.20 22.90 -0.81
CA GLY A 14 46.35 23.71 0.39
C GLY A 14 45.08 24.48 0.81
N PHE A 15 43.97 24.30 0.14
CA PHE A 15 42.72 25.01 0.41
C PHE A 15 41.53 24.10 0.78
N GLU A 16 41.77 22.87 1.24
CA GLU A 16 40.70 21.88 1.56
C GLU A 16 39.94 22.14 2.89
N SER A 17 40.26 23.22 3.64
CA SER A 17 39.63 23.40 4.96
C SER A 17 38.55 24.48 5.07
N ALA A 18 37.98 24.97 3.97
CA ALA A 18 37.01 26.06 4.03
C ALA A 18 35.81 25.97 3.06
N ILE A 19 35.45 24.75 2.57
CA ILE A 19 34.21 24.59 1.79
C ILE A 19 33.34 23.57 2.55
N PRO A 20 32.14 24.00 3.08
CA PRO A 20 31.19 23.04 3.65
C PRO A 20 30.68 22.16 2.52
N SER A 21 30.76 20.85 2.74
CA SER A 21 30.14 19.84 1.89
C SER A 21 28.63 19.97 2.01
N THR A 22 27.93 20.36 0.99
CA THR A 22 26.49 20.37 0.71
C THR A 22 25.91 21.76 0.43
N GLU A 23 26.35 22.36 -0.68
CA GLU A 23 25.50 23.35 -1.38
C GLU A 23 25.89 23.32 -2.85
N TYR A 24 24.89 23.33 -3.74
CA TYR A 24 25.10 23.48 -5.18
C TYR A 24 25.94 24.72 -5.41
N CYS A 25 27.22 24.55 -5.66
CA CYS A 25 28.09 25.66 -6.05
C CYS A 25 27.66 26.13 -7.44
N LEU A 26 26.94 27.22 -7.50
CA LEU A 26 26.93 28.08 -8.70
C LEU A 26 28.41 28.43 -8.96
N ILE A 27 29.04 27.74 -9.92
CA ILE A 27 30.41 28.06 -10.33
C ILE A 27 30.35 29.40 -11.05
N GLN A 28 30.60 30.51 -10.32
CA GLN A 28 30.78 31.79 -10.92
C GLN A 28 32.21 31.83 -11.53
N VAL A 29 32.30 31.91 -12.84
CA VAL A 29 33.57 31.99 -13.55
C VAL A 29 33.96 33.46 -13.73
N TYR A 30 35.14 33.81 -13.24
CA TYR A 30 35.67 35.14 -13.34
C TYR A 30 36.86 35.15 -14.29
N LYS A 31 36.91 36.17 -15.16
CA LYS A 31 38.06 36.42 -16.04
C LYS A 31 39.11 37.21 -15.28
N TRP A 32 40.16 36.54 -14.88
CA TRP A 32 41.29 37.16 -14.20
C TRP A 32 42.62 36.73 -14.83
N SER A 33 43.62 37.60 -14.79
CA SER A 33 44.98 37.35 -15.30
C SER A 33 46.03 37.97 -14.40
N CYS A 34 47.12 37.28 -14.11
CA CYS A 34 48.27 37.80 -13.38
C CYS A 34 48.87 39.07 -14.02
N ARG A 35 48.56 39.37 -15.28
CA ARG A 35 48.97 40.61 -15.96
C ARG A 35 48.37 41.85 -15.32
N THR A 36 47.24 41.78 -14.66
CA THR A 36 46.66 42.90 -13.89
C THR A 36 47.50 43.29 -12.69
N LEU A 37 48.37 42.40 -12.21
CA LEU A 37 49.36 42.63 -11.17
C LEU A 37 50.78 42.92 -11.72
N GLY A 38 50.90 43.08 -13.03
CA GLY A 38 52.16 43.29 -13.70
C GLY A 38 53.08 42.07 -13.69
N CYS A 39 52.50 40.85 -13.63
CA CYS A 39 53.20 39.58 -13.56
C CYS A 39 52.73 38.65 -14.67
N LYS A 40 53.58 37.73 -15.10
CA LYS A 40 53.31 36.81 -16.20
C LYS A 40 52.44 35.61 -15.77
N ASP A 41 52.69 35.14 -14.56
CA ASP A 41 52.02 33.98 -13.99
C ASP A 41 51.98 34.08 -12.45
N PRO A 42 51.26 33.19 -11.74
CA PRO A 42 51.15 33.18 -10.27
C PRO A 42 52.51 32.99 -9.55
N SER A 43 53.45 32.29 -10.18
CA SER A 43 54.76 32.08 -9.60
C SER A 43 55.57 33.40 -9.56
N GLU A 44 55.45 34.21 -10.60
CA GLU A 44 56.06 35.54 -10.65
C GLU A 44 55.42 36.50 -9.64
N VAL A 45 54.09 36.41 -9.40
CA VAL A 45 53.41 37.15 -8.34
C VAL A 45 53.97 36.76 -6.98
N TYR A 46 54.14 35.46 -6.74
CA TYR A 46 54.72 34.94 -5.51
C TYR A 46 56.18 35.42 -5.29
N MET A 47 56.98 35.35 -6.33
CA MET A 47 58.39 35.76 -6.28
C MET A 47 58.54 37.27 -6.03
N LYS A 48 57.60 38.07 -6.56
CA LYS A 48 57.64 39.55 -6.49
C LYS A 48 57.12 40.06 -5.11
N TYR A 49 56.12 39.45 -4.53
CA TYR A 49 55.43 39.95 -3.36
C TYR A 49 55.51 39.07 -2.10
N GLY A 50 56.11 37.87 -2.19
CA GLY A 50 56.12 36.91 -1.11
C GLY A 50 54.77 36.23 -0.86
N LYS A 51 54.73 35.21 0.02
CA LYS A 51 53.58 34.32 0.16
C LYS A 51 52.29 35.01 0.60
N GLU A 52 52.34 35.83 1.63
CA GLU A 52 51.17 36.44 2.25
C GLU A 52 50.61 37.60 1.40
N GLU A 53 51.48 38.50 0.94
CA GLU A 53 51.07 39.65 0.11
C GLU A 53 50.65 39.22 -1.30
N ALA A 54 51.24 38.19 -1.88
CA ALA A 54 50.81 37.60 -3.15
C ALA A 54 49.40 37.02 -3.03
N ALA A 55 49.10 36.29 -1.94
CA ALA A 55 47.80 35.74 -1.70
C ALA A 55 46.72 36.80 -1.54
N GLU A 56 47.03 37.90 -0.83
CA GLU A 56 46.10 39.01 -0.65
C GLU A 56 45.83 39.74 -1.97
N LYS A 57 46.89 40.04 -2.73
CA LYS A 57 46.76 40.69 -4.05
C LYS A 57 45.99 39.85 -5.05
N ILE A 58 46.18 38.53 -5.05
CA ILE A 58 45.45 37.61 -5.91
C ILE A 58 43.96 37.57 -5.49
N ARG A 59 43.64 37.47 -4.19
CA ARG A 59 42.26 37.51 -3.71
C ARG A 59 41.57 38.82 -4.10
N LYS A 60 42.23 39.97 -3.92
CA LYS A 60 41.69 41.26 -4.29
C LYS A 60 41.52 41.41 -5.80
N ALA A 61 42.41 40.86 -6.61
CA ALA A 61 42.28 40.81 -8.04
C ALA A 61 41.14 39.94 -8.53
N ILE A 62 40.92 38.77 -7.86
CA ILE A 62 39.79 37.87 -8.14
C ILE A 62 38.46 38.52 -7.72
N SER A 63 38.41 39.20 -6.54
CA SER A 63 37.17 39.86 -6.09
C SER A 63 36.79 41.06 -6.98
N ASN A 64 37.73 41.64 -7.69
CA ASN A 64 37.51 42.74 -8.65
C ASN A 64 37.45 42.25 -10.11
N ALA A 65 37.49 40.93 -10.33
CA ALA A 65 37.46 40.36 -11.66
C ALA A 65 36.04 40.47 -12.27
N GLU A 66 35.99 40.70 -13.55
CA GLU A 66 34.74 40.74 -14.31
C GLU A 66 34.12 39.33 -14.33
N GLN A 67 32.90 39.23 -13.90
CA GLN A 67 32.13 37.99 -13.97
C GLN A 67 31.92 37.64 -15.45
N ILE A 68 32.37 36.50 -15.87
CA ILE A 68 31.98 35.97 -17.18
C ILE A 68 30.64 35.28 -16.97
N ASP A 69 29.56 35.82 -17.47
CA ASP A 69 28.36 35.09 -17.73
C ASP A 69 28.75 34.02 -18.75
N ILE A 70 28.80 32.78 -18.29
CA ILE A 70 28.86 31.65 -19.19
C ILE A 70 27.50 31.70 -19.87
N GLU A 71 27.44 32.27 -21.10
CA GLU A 71 26.31 31.99 -21.97
C GLU A 71 26.18 30.48 -21.97
N GLU A 72 25.08 29.96 -21.42
CA GLU A 72 24.67 28.58 -21.67
C GLU A 72 24.83 28.37 -23.16
N ASP A 73 25.69 27.44 -23.59
CA ASP A 73 25.96 27.13 -25.00
C ASP A 73 24.62 27.15 -25.71
N ASN A 74 24.30 28.23 -26.43
CA ASN A 74 23.01 28.39 -27.10
C ASN A 74 23.00 27.42 -28.27
N ILE A 75 22.69 26.14 -27.95
CA ILE A 75 22.66 25.06 -28.93
C ILE A 75 21.48 25.35 -29.84
N PRO A 76 21.71 25.61 -31.14
CA PRO A 76 20.64 25.98 -32.04
C PRO A 76 19.61 24.83 -32.12
N GLU A 77 18.35 25.17 -32.10
CA GLU A 77 17.25 24.25 -32.29
C GLU A 77 17.33 23.61 -33.68
N ALA A 78 17.68 22.33 -33.75
CA ALA A 78 17.84 21.62 -35.01
C ALA A 78 16.49 21.13 -35.60
N VAL A 79 15.48 20.96 -34.74
CA VAL A 79 14.11 20.53 -35.07
C VAL A 79 13.14 21.31 -34.18
N GLU A 80 12.19 22.02 -34.79
CA GLU A 80 11.23 22.87 -34.09
C GLU A 80 10.47 22.17 -32.97
N GLY A 81 10.43 22.81 -31.78
CA GLY A 81 9.77 22.29 -30.59
C GLY A 81 10.43 21.04 -30.00
N ALA A 82 11.73 20.82 -30.27
CA ALA A 82 12.46 19.70 -29.70
C ALA A 82 12.44 19.74 -28.15
N PRO A 83 12.16 18.61 -27.46
CA PRO A 83 12.12 18.57 -25.99
C PRO A 83 13.45 18.93 -25.32
N VAL A 84 14.56 18.80 -26.04
CA VAL A 84 15.91 19.15 -25.62
C VAL A 84 16.75 19.51 -26.85
N ASN A 85 17.55 20.55 -26.76
CA ASN A 85 18.50 20.92 -27.81
C ASN A 85 19.83 20.19 -27.58
N LEU A 86 20.27 19.44 -28.57
CA LEU A 86 21.48 18.64 -28.51
C LEU A 86 22.48 19.04 -29.58
N ARG A 87 23.76 18.95 -29.27
CA ARG A 87 24.87 19.10 -30.25
C ARG A 87 24.77 18.00 -31.30
N GLN A 88 24.93 18.34 -32.56
CA GLN A 88 24.95 17.34 -33.63
C GLN A 88 26.27 16.55 -33.59
N PRO A 89 26.21 15.20 -33.64
CA PRO A 89 27.43 14.42 -33.71
C PRO A 89 28.15 14.59 -35.04
N GLU A 90 29.46 14.54 -35.01
CA GLU A 90 30.28 14.59 -36.23
C GLU A 90 29.89 13.50 -37.24
N GLY A 91 29.78 13.87 -38.53
CA GLY A 91 29.39 12.94 -39.59
C GLY A 91 27.90 12.73 -39.74
N TRP A 92 27.06 13.37 -38.93
CA TRP A 92 25.61 13.28 -38.96
C TRP A 92 24.93 14.59 -39.21
N ILE A 93 23.75 14.56 -39.83
CA ILE A 93 22.86 15.72 -39.97
C ILE A 93 21.53 15.33 -39.38
N TYR A 94 21.08 16.08 -38.38
CA TYR A 94 19.80 15.96 -37.70
C TYR A 94 19.00 17.25 -37.96
N SER A 95 17.80 17.10 -38.53
CA SER A 95 16.95 18.24 -38.91
C SER A 95 15.48 17.84 -39.01
N GLU A 96 14.60 18.78 -39.36
CA GLU A 96 13.16 18.53 -39.65
C GLU A 96 12.94 17.44 -40.70
N LYS A 97 13.87 17.24 -41.62
CA LYS A 97 13.79 16.20 -42.65
C LYS A 97 14.13 14.81 -42.10
N GLY A 98 14.61 14.70 -40.88
CA GLY A 98 15.05 13.48 -40.23
C GLY A 98 16.57 13.41 -40.05
N ILE A 99 17.12 12.21 -40.12
CA ILE A 99 18.51 11.87 -39.84
C ILE A 99 19.20 11.47 -41.13
N SER A 100 20.35 12.07 -41.43
CA SER A 100 21.21 11.68 -42.53
C SER A 100 22.63 11.44 -42.03
N VAL A 101 23.35 10.51 -42.67
CA VAL A 101 24.79 10.26 -42.46
C VAL A 101 25.56 10.91 -43.61
N ILE A 102 26.72 11.49 -43.35
CA ILE A 102 27.59 12.00 -44.41
C ILE A 102 28.41 10.83 -44.97
N ASP A 103 28.22 10.54 -46.25
CA ASP A 103 28.98 9.51 -46.94
C ASP A 103 30.43 10.00 -47.11
N GLU A 104 31.39 9.35 -46.47
CA GLU A 104 32.82 9.72 -46.49
C GLU A 104 33.44 9.74 -47.90
N LYS A 105 32.89 8.97 -48.85
CA LYS A 105 33.38 8.93 -50.23
C LYS A 105 32.80 10.00 -51.12
N LYS A 106 31.54 10.37 -50.90
CA LYS A 106 30.81 11.33 -51.73
C LYS A 106 30.70 12.70 -51.11
N TYR A 107 31.04 12.83 -49.82
CA TYR A 107 30.87 14.03 -49.05
C TYR A 107 29.44 14.62 -49.14
N ALA A 108 28.46 13.71 -49.30
CA ALA A 108 27.06 14.06 -49.48
C ALA A 108 26.18 13.39 -48.38
N PRO A 109 25.13 14.06 -47.91
CA PRO A 109 24.23 13.46 -46.92
C PRO A 109 23.38 12.37 -47.56
N VAL A 110 23.33 11.22 -46.91
CA VAL A 110 22.46 10.09 -47.25
C VAL A 110 21.40 9.97 -46.18
N MET A 111 20.13 10.07 -46.58
CA MET A 111 18.99 9.95 -45.66
C MET A 111 18.92 8.54 -45.06
N VAL A 112 18.93 8.46 -43.74
CA VAL A 112 18.84 7.22 -42.97
C VAL A 112 17.46 7.02 -42.40
N CYS A 113 16.87 8.06 -41.80
CA CYS A 113 15.56 8.00 -41.20
C CYS A 113 14.82 9.32 -41.44
N ARG A 114 13.58 9.25 -41.89
CA ARG A 114 12.76 10.45 -42.14
C ARG A 114 12.11 11.02 -40.86
N THR A 115 12.11 10.23 -39.79
CA THR A 115 11.62 10.68 -38.49
C THR A 115 12.78 11.24 -37.67
N PRO A 116 12.77 12.49 -37.24
CA PRO A 116 13.73 12.99 -36.28
C PRO A 116 13.59 12.23 -34.94
N ILE A 117 14.70 11.71 -34.43
CA ILE A 117 14.75 10.96 -33.17
C ILE A 117 15.89 11.50 -32.31
N ILE A 118 15.63 11.77 -31.03
CA ILE A 118 16.63 12.21 -30.06
C ILE A 118 16.53 11.45 -28.76
N ILE A 119 17.59 11.48 -27.97
CA ILE A 119 17.60 11.03 -26.57
C ILE A 119 17.28 12.24 -25.71
N THR A 120 16.24 12.17 -24.89
CA THR A 120 15.83 13.26 -24.02
C THR A 120 16.36 13.13 -22.62
N GLN A 121 16.46 11.91 -22.10
CA GLN A 121 17.03 11.64 -20.78
C GLN A 121 17.45 10.18 -20.60
N ARG A 122 18.33 9.97 -19.63
CA ARG A 122 18.74 8.64 -19.15
C ARG A 122 18.07 8.39 -17.81
N LEU A 123 17.40 7.27 -17.70
CA LEU A 123 16.60 6.90 -16.53
C LEU A 123 17.24 5.71 -15.82
N ARG A 124 17.43 5.85 -14.52
CA ARG A 124 17.86 4.74 -13.67
C ARG A 124 16.65 4.18 -12.94
N SER A 125 16.33 2.90 -13.21
CA SER A 125 15.27 2.20 -12.50
C SER A 125 15.61 2.07 -11.02
N MET A 126 14.72 2.53 -10.16
CA MET A 126 14.87 2.42 -8.71
C MET A 126 14.67 0.99 -8.21
N GLU A 127 13.93 0.16 -8.96
CA GLU A 127 13.65 -1.22 -8.62
C GLU A 127 14.80 -2.16 -8.99
N THR A 128 15.39 -1.99 -10.19
CA THR A 128 16.39 -2.91 -10.73
C THR A 128 17.80 -2.31 -10.79
N GLY A 129 17.93 -0.99 -10.71
CA GLY A 129 19.19 -0.28 -10.93
C GLY A 129 19.65 -0.22 -12.40
N GLU A 130 18.87 -0.81 -13.32
CA GLU A 130 19.15 -0.79 -14.76
C GLU A 130 18.92 0.60 -15.35
N GLU A 131 19.70 0.92 -16.39
CA GLU A 131 19.54 2.16 -17.13
C GLU A 131 18.56 1.96 -18.30
N LYS A 132 17.61 2.86 -18.41
CA LYS A 132 16.68 3.01 -19.53
C LYS A 132 16.92 4.35 -20.24
N ILE A 133 16.49 4.43 -21.49
CA ILE A 133 16.62 5.61 -22.33
C ILE A 133 15.22 6.11 -22.69
N GLU A 134 14.94 7.37 -22.41
CA GLU A 134 13.81 8.06 -23.02
C GLU A 134 14.25 8.66 -24.35
N VAL A 135 13.57 8.25 -25.41
CA VAL A 135 13.72 8.82 -26.73
C VAL A 135 12.49 9.63 -27.10
N ALA A 136 12.68 10.73 -27.81
CA ALA A 136 11.61 11.46 -28.45
C ALA A 136 11.77 11.43 -29.95
N PHE A 137 10.65 11.31 -30.68
CA PHE A 137 10.64 11.38 -32.15
C PHE A 137 9.46 12.25 -32.61
N LYS A 138 9.65 12.99 -33.72
CA LYS A 138 8.64 13.89 -34.27
C LYS A 138 7.88 13.21 -35.39
N ARG A 139 6.54 13.11 -35.26
CA ARG A 139 5.68 12.62 -36.30
C ARG A 139 4.39 13.45 -36.36
N ASP A 140 3.92 13.70 -37.56
CA ASP A 140 2.70 14.48 -37.82
C ASP A 140 2.70 15.84 -37.08
N GLY A 141 3.88 16.48 -37.02
CA GLY A 141 4.09 17.77 -36.36
C GLY A 141 4.19 17.70 -34.81
N GLN A 142 4.06 16.50 -34.22
CA GLN A 142 4.08 16.33 -32.76
C GLN A 142 5.24 15.47 -32.29
N TRP A 143 5.77 15.81 -31.11
CA TRP A 143 6.78 15.02 -30.42
C TRP A 143 6.14 13.92 -29.59
N HIS A 144 6.56 12.69 -29.85
CA HIS A 144 6.17 11.49 -29.08
C HIS A 144 7.35 11.00 -28.27
N LYS A 145 7.12 10.65 -27.00
CA LYS A 145 8.14 10.13 -26.11
C LYS A 145 7.92 8.66 -25.80
N ALA A 146 9.01 7.90 -25.67
CA ALA A 146 8.98 6.50 -25.30
C ALA A 146 10.21 6.13 -24.46
N ILE A 147 10.00 5.30 -23.44
CA ILE A 147 11.05 4.79 -22.56
C ILE A 147 11.30 3.33 -22.88
N TYR A 148 12.54 2.97 -23.10
CA TYR A 148 12.95 1.60 -23.37
C TYR A 148 14.23 1.23 -22.62
N PRO A 149 14.43 -0.07 -22.30
CA PRO A 149 15.71 -0.56 -21.83
C PRO A 149 16.83 -0.14 -22.79
N ARG A 150 17.99 0.18 -22.25
CA ARG A 150 19.17 0.56 -23.03
C ARG A 150 19.50 -0.47 -24.11
N SER A 151 19.35 -1.76 -23.79
CA SER A 151 19.55 -2.87 -24.74
C SER A 151 18.59 -2.81 -25.95
N THR A 152 17.38 -2.26 -25.79
CA THR A 152 16.44 -2.08 -26.91
C THR A 152 16.90 -0.96 -27.84
N ILE A 153 17.29 0.18 -27.30
CA ILE A 153 17.70 1.35 -28.11
C ILE A 153 19.01 1.12 -28.83
N PHE A 154 19.97 0.43 -28.20
CA PHE A 154 21.32 0.24 -28.77
C PHE A 154 21.53 -1.14 -29.44
N THR A 155 20.45 -1.85 -29.76
CA THR A 155 20.51 -3.09 -30.52
C THR A 155 19.69 -2.98 -31.82
N SER A 156 20.33 -3.19 -32.98
CA SER A 156 19.69 -3.00 -34.29
C SER A 156 18.40 -3.83 -34.48
N ARG A 157 18.35 -5.05 -33.90
CA ARG A 157 17.16 -5.90 -33.97
C ARG A 157 16.02 -5.39 -33.06
N ALA A 158 16.37 -4.86 -31.87
CA ALA A 158 15.38 -4.48 -30.88
C ALA A 158 14.81 -3.07 -31.10
N ILE A 159 15.58 -2.13 -31.65
CA ILE A 159 15.16 -0.75 -31.89
C ILE A 159 13.97 -0.64 -32.84
N THR A 160 13.71 -1.69 -33.65
CA THR A 160 12.52 -1.78 -34.53
C THR A 160 11.21 -1.71 -33.76
N ALA A 161 11.19 -1.93 -32.42
CA ALA A 161 10.03 -1.71 -31.58
C ALA A 161 9.51 -0.27 -31.62
N LEU A 162 10.33 0.73 -31.97
CA LEU A 162 9.89 2.10 -32.19
C LEU A 162 8.95 2.24 -33.38
N ALA A 163 8.93 1.29 -34.32
CA ALA A 163 8.03 1.28 -35.45
C ALA A 163 6.57 1.12 -35.02
N ASP A 164 6.29 0.37 -33.94
CA ASP A 164 4.94 0.18 -33.39
C ASP A 164 4.35 1.50 -32.88
N LEU A 165 5.20 2.45 -32.56
CA LEU A 165 4.80 3.82 -32.14
C LEU A 165 4.75 4.82 -33.29
N GLY A 166 5.02 4.36 -34.53
CA GLY A 166 4.96 5.19 -35.74
C GLY A 166 6.28 5.84 -36.15
N CYS A 167 7.39 5.51 -35.48
CA CYS A 167 8.71 5.96 -35.94
C CYS A 167 9.14 5.18 -37.20
N THR A 168 9.79 5.86 -38.18
CA THR A 168 10.22 5.21 -39.44
C THR A 168 11.50 4.40 -39.29
N VAL A 169 11.55 3.55 -38.26
CA VAL A 169 12.60 2.55 -38.05
C VAL A 169 12.23 1.27 -38.75
N THR A 170 13.17 0.69 -39.52
CA THR A 170 13.02 -0.57 -40.25
C THR A 170 14.25 -1.46 -40.00
N SER A 171 14.18 -2.75 -40.37
CA SER A 171 15.36 -3.63 -40.35
C SER A 171 16.53 -3.11 -41.16
N GLU A 172 16.26 -2.35 -42.23
CA GLU A 172 17.25 -1.80 -43.15
C GLU A 172 18.04 -0.66 -42.54
N ASN A 173 17.34 0.31 -41.87
CA ASN A 173 17.98 1.51 -41.33
C ASN A 173 18.36 1.42 -39.85
N ALA A 174 17.88 0.40 -39.12
CA ALA A 174 18.09 0.24 -37.68
C ALA A 174 19.56 0.35 -37.24
N LYS A 175 20.49 -0.24 -38.02
CA LYS A 175 21.91 -0.17 -37.70
C LYS A 175 22.46 1.26 -37.70
N HIS A 176 22.00 2.08 -38.65
CA HIS A 176 22.41 3.47 -38.73
C HIS A 176 21.81 4.33 -37.64
N ILE A 177 20.53 4.08 -37.29
CA ILE A 177 19.86 4.79 -36.20
C ILE A 177 20.53 4.49 -34.85
N VAL A 178 20.87 3.22 -34.59
CA VAL A 178 21.65 2.83 -33.39
C VAL A 178 23.00 3.56 -33.33
N LYS A 179 23.73 3.64 -34.48
CA LYS A 179 24.98 4.38 -34.53
C LYS A 179 24.80 5.86 -34.28
N PHE A 180 23.77 6.47 -34.89
CA PHE A 180 23.42 7.87 -34.65
C PHE A 180 23.12 8.15 -33.17
N LEU A 181 22.24 7.37 -32.55
CA LEU A 181 21.86 7.55 -31.14
C LEU A 181 23.05 7.35 -30.21
N ALA A 182 23.95 6.40 -30.51
CA ALA A 182 25.17 6.21 -29.73
C ALA A 182 26.13 7.40 -29.85
N ALA A 183 26.31 7.95 -31.04
CA ALA A 183 27.11 9.15 -31.26
C ALA A 183 26.47 10.38 -30.62
N LEU A 184 25.15 10.52 -30.73
CA LEU A 184 24.39 11.61 -30.11
C LEU A 184 24.51 11.59 -28.58
N GLU A 185 24.40 10.43 -27.94
CA GLU A 185 24.59 10.27 -26.49
C GLU A 185 26.01 10.62 -26.07
N ALA A 186 27.01 10.13 -26.79
CA ALA A 186 28.41 10.38 -26.47
C ALA A 186 28.78 11.87 -26.52
N GLU A 187 28.28 12.60 -27.54
CA GLU A 187 28.52 14.03 -27.72
C GLU A 187 27.79 14.87 -26.68
N ASN A 188 26.67 14.40 -26.14
CA ASN A 188 25.76 15.16 -25.27
C ASN A 188 25.61 14.57 -23.86
N ILE A 189 26.59 13.82 -23.39
CA ILE A 189 26.52 13.13 -22.10
C ILE A 189 26.38 14.12 -20.91
N ASP A 190 26.83 15.33 -21.08
CA ASP A 190 26.76 16.45 -20.14
C ASP A 190 25.42 17.19 -20.19
N ILE A 191 24.70 17.15 -21.30
CA ILE A 191 23.41 17.81 -21.52
C ILE A 191 22.24 16.88 -21.20
N ILE A 192 22.34 15.61 -21.61
CA ILE A 192 21.27 14.64 -21.42
C ILE A 192 21.01 14.42 -19.92
N LYS A 193 19.87 14.87 -19.46
CA LYS A 193 19.45 14.77 -18.05
C LYS A 193 19.50 13.31 -17.57
N LYS A 194 20.01 13.11 -16.35
CA LYS A 194 19.83 11.85 -15.60
C LYS A 194 18.68 12.02 -14.64
N ALA A 195 17.79 11.04 -14.57
CA ALA A 195 16.69 11.00 -13.61
C ALA A 195 16.51 9.57 -13.08
N ASP A 196 15.91 9.46 -11.89
CA ASP A 196 15.43 8.18 -11.39
C ASP A 196 14.09 7.85 -12.06
N SER A 197 13.79 6.56 -12.23
CA SER A 197 12.49 6.11 -12.72
C SER A 197 11.94 4.98 -11.85
N THR A 198 10.62 4.91 -11.78
CA THR A 198 9.89 3.84 -11.10
C THR A 198 8.74 3.35 -11.95
N SER A 199 8.43 2.07 -11.84
CA SER A 199 7.28 1.45 -12.52
C SER A 199 6.03 1.35 -11.64
N THR A 200 6.11 1.81 -10.38
CA THR A 200 5.05 1.70 -9.38
C THR A 200 4.81 3.03 -8.68
N PHE A 201 3.60 3.20 -8.17
CA PHE A 201 3.27 4.26 -7.25
C PHE A 201 3.81 3.96 -5.84
N GLY A 202 3.63 4.93 -4.93
CA GLY A 202 3.95 4.78 -3.52
C GLY A 202 5.30 5.37 -3.12
N TRP A 203 5.73 4.98 -1.93
CA TRP A 203 6.98 5.43 -1.34
C TRP A 203 8.19 4.89 -2.08
N GLN A 204 9.08 5.78 -2.45
CA GLN A 204 10.37 5.47 -3.04
C GLN A 204 11.49 5.66 -2.01
N SER A 205 12.71 5.21 -2.33
CA SER A 205 13.87 5.43 -1.48
C SER A 205 14.14 6.92 -1.24
N GLY A 206 14.61 7.27 -0.05
CA GLY A 206 14.94 8.67 0.29
C GLY A 206 13.73 9.53 0.64
N LYS A 207 12.66 8.93 1.19
CA LYS A 207 11.45 9.65 1.63
C LYS A 207 10.79 10.44 0.48
N ARG A 208 10.62 9.80 -0.67
CA ARG A 208 9.99 10.35 -1.87
C ARG A 208 8.71 9.59 -2.17
N PHE A 209 7.71 10.23 -2.76
CA PHE A 209 6.43 9.61 -3.10
C PHE A 209 6.03 9.90 -4.54
N VAL A 210 5.60 8.88 -5.27
CA VAL A 210 5.12 8.96 -6.65
C VAL A 210 3.66 8.49 -6.69
N PRO A 211 2.78 9.19 -7.42
CA PRO A 211 3.01 10.36 -8.26
C PRO A 211 2.86 11.69 -7.50
N GLY A 212 3.37 12.74 -8.10
CA GLY A 212 2.99 14.12 -7.78
C GLY A 212 3.87 14.86 -6.79
N HIS A 213 4.63 14.18 -5.92
CA HIS A 213 5.46 14.84 -4.89
C HIS A 213 6.95 14.87 -5.20
N ASP A 214 7.41 14.10 -6.17
CA ASP A 214 8.78 14.17 -6.66
C ASP A 214 8.77 14.26 -8.19
N LYS A 215 9.09 15.44 -8.71
CA LYS A 215 9.11 15.73 -10.15
C LYS A 215 10.35 15.16 -10.84
N ASP A 216 11.35 14.77 -10.07
CA ASP A 216 12.62 14.21 -10.59
C ASP A 216 12.55 12.70 -10.81
N ILE A 217 11.49 12.03 -10.32
CA ILE A 217 11.24 10.63 -10.59
C ILE A 217 10.27 10.49 -11.76
N VAL A 218 10.72 9.84 -12.81
CA VAL A 218 9.90 9.57 -14.00
C VAL A 218 9.11 8.29 -13.80
N LEU A 219 7.80 8.35 -14.03
CA LEU A 219 6.95 7.17 -14.04
C LEU A 219 7.14 6.41 -15.35
N ASP A 220 7.85 5.28 -15.28
CA ASP A 220 8.21 4.43 -16.40
C ASP A 220 7.33 3.18 -16.42
N ILE A 221 6.19 3.28 -17.08
CA ILE A 221 5.14 2.26 -17.12
C ILE A 221 4.91 1.73 -18.52
N ASP A 222 4.49 0.47 -18.59
CA ASP A 222 4.01 -0.14 -19.82
C ASP A 222 2.80 0.64 -20.38
N PRO A 223 2.66 0.78 -21.72
CA PRO A 223 1.50 1.42 -22.34
C PRO A 223 0.15 0.87 -21.85
N SER A 224 0.07 -0.42 -21.52
CA SER A 224 -1.13 -1.06 -20.96
C SER A 224 -1.52 -0.54 -19.58
N GLN A 225 -0.57 0.01 -18.82
CA GLN A 225 -0.79 0.58 -17.47
C GLN A 225 -1.14 2.08 -17.47
N ARG A 226 -1.08 2.75 -18.63
CA ARG A 226 -1.40 4.19 -18.73
C ARG A 226 -2.81 4.51 -18.25
N GLY A 227 -3.78 3.61 -18.49
CA GLY A 227 -5.13 3.73 -17.97
C GLY A 227 -5.19 3.75 -16.46
N MET A 228 -4.39 2.91 -15.80
CA MET A 228 -4.27 2.84 -14.35
C MET A 228 -3.60 4.10 -13.79
N ALA A 229 -2.52 4.58 -14.41
CA ALA A 229 -1.87 5.81 -14.01
C ALA A 229 -2.79 7.03 -14.16
N ALA A 230 -3.55 7.10 -15.25
CA ALA A 230 -4.50 8.17 -15.49
C ALA A 230 -5.76 8.13 -14.61
N ALA A 231 -5.98 7.05 -13.85
CA ALA A 231 -7.02 6.99 -12.83
C ALA A 231 -6.66 7.86 -11.60
N TYR A 232 -5.38 8.07 -11.34
CA TYR A 232 -4.89 9.00 -10.32
C TYR A 232 -4.92 10.43 -10.90
N CYS A 233 -6.07 11.06 -10.78
CA CYS A 233 -6.36 12.37 -11.36
C CYS A 233 -7.14 13.25 -10.38
N GLN A 234 -7.16 14.55 -10.63
CA GLN A 234 -7.93 15.52 -9.87
C GLN A 234 -9.12 16.02 -10.69
N ASN A 235 -10.33 15.92 -10.11
CA ASN A 235 -11.56 16.48 -10.66
C ASN A 235 -12.25 17.33 -9.59
N GLY A 236 -12.98 18.38 -10.01
CA GLY A 236 -13.64 19.32 -9.11
C GLY A 236 -12.66 20.14 -8.29
N THR A 237 -12.99 20.41 -7.04
CA THR A 237 -12.14 21.15 -6.10
C THR A 237 -12.05 20.45 -4.75
N MET A 238 -11.00 20.78 -3.97
CA MET A 238 -10.88 20.31 -2.57
C MET A 238 -12.09 20.72 -1.72
N ALA A 239 -12.61 21.93 -1.92
CA ALA A 239 -13.77 22.44 -1.18
C ALA A 239 -15.03 21.62 -1.49
N ASP A 240 -15.26 21.24 -2.76
CA ASP A 240 -16.40 20.41 -3.15
C ASP A 240 -16.24 18.98 -2.61
N TRP A 241 -15.02 18.43 -2.62
CA TRP A 241 -14.72 17.13 -2.02
C TRP A 241 -15.00 17.15 -0.51
N LEU A 242 -14.56 18.19 0.21
CA LEU A 242 -14.85 18.36 1.64
C LEU A 242 -16.34 18.49 1.92
N LYS A 243 -17.07 19.25 1.11
CA LYS A 243 -18.52 19.41 1.22
C LYS A 243 -19.25 18.08 1.03
N MET A 244 -18.76 17.23 0.13
CA MET A 244 -19.30 15.90 -0.12
C MET A 244 -19.04 14.94 1.05
N ILE A 245 -17.85 14.92 1.60
CA ILE A 245 -17.39 13.90 2.57
C ILE A 245 -17.76 14.25 4.01
N LYS A 246 -17.57 15.51 4.42
CA LYS A 246 -17.67 15.95 5.84
C LYS A 246 -19.01 15.59 6.52
N PRO A 247 -20.19 15.71 5.89
CA PRO A 247 -21.46 15.38 6.53
C PRO A 247 -21.58 13.92 6.98
N HIS A 248 -20.91 12.99 6.29
CA HIS A 248 -21.01 11.56 6.53
C HIS A 248 -20.00 11.04 7.57
N ARG A 249 -19.06 11.88 8.02
CA ARG A 249 -18.05 11.50 9.01
C ARG A 249 -18.58 11.32 10.43
N SER A 250 -19.84 11.66 10.69
CA SER A 250 -20.52 11.34 11.96
C SER A 250 -20.86 9.84 12.10
N ARG A 251 -20.80 9.07 11.01
CA ARG A 251 -21.12 7.64 10.99
C ARG A 251 -19.84 6.81 11.06
N ASP A 252 -19.66 6.02 12.10
CA ASP A 252 -18.43 5.28 12.37
C ASP A 252 -18.03 4.36 11.22
N LYS A 253 -18.96 3.66 10.57
CA LYS A 253 -18.67 2.77 9.44
C LYS A 253 -18.13 3.53 8.24
N PHE A 254 -18.80 4.61 7.85
CA PHE A 254 -18.31 5.46 6.76
C PHE A 254 -16.95 6.08 7.08
N ARG A 255 -16.81 6.60 8.30
CA ARG A 255 -15.60 7.22 8.82
C ARG A 255 -14.44 6.24 8.82
N PHE A 256 -14.66 5.00 9.28
CA PHE A 256 -13.65 3.94 9.30
C PHE A 256 -13.22 3.51 7.89
N ILE A 257 -14.16 3.31 6.95
CA ILE A 257 -13.86 2.96 5.56
C ILE A 257 -13.05 4.07 4.88
N LEU A 258 -13.43 5.32 5.08
CA LEU A 258 -12.70 6.48 4.56
C LEU A 258 -11.28 6.55 5.14
N ALA A 259 -11.12 6.43 6.46
CA ALA A 259 -9.82 6.47 7.14
C ALA A 259 -8.92 5.31 6.73
N ALA A 260 -9.49 4.13 6.45
CA ALA A 260 -8.74 2.98 5.95
C ALA A 260 -8.05 3.27 4.60
N SER A 261 -8.63 4.14 3.77
CA SER A 261 -8.00 4.61 2.53
C SER A 261 -6.70 5.39 2.80
N PHE A 262 -6.72 6.28 3.79
CA PHE A 262 -5.55 7.05 4.21
C PHE A 262 -4.52 6.22 4.99
N THR A 263 -4.93 5.06 5.50
CA THR A 263 -4.03 4.15 6.23
C THR A 263 -3.00 3.49 5.31
N ALA A 264 -3.31 3.30 4.02
CA ALA A 264 -2.43 2.59 3.10
C ALA A 264 -0.99 3.13 3.07
N PRO A 265 -0.73 4.44 2.87
CA PRO A 265 0.64 4.97 2.91
C PRO A 265 1.27 4.95 4.30
N LEU A 266 0.49 4.92 5.39
CA LEU A 266 1.02 4.83 6.74
C LEU A 266 1.61 3.46 7.06
N LEU A 267 1.12 2.37 6.44
CA LEU A 267 1.55 1.01 6.77
C LEU A 267 3.06 0.80 6.66
N ARG A 268 3.73 1.53 5.74
CA ARG A 268 5.18 1.47 5.60
C ARG A 268 5.88 2.14 6.77
N ILE A 269 5.39 3.31 7.19
CA ILE A 269 5.95 4.12 8.28
C ILE A 269 5.82 3.37 9.61
N ILE A 270 4.60 2.88 9.92
CA ILE A 270 4.31 2.14 11.15
C ILE A 270 4.66 0.65 11.09
N LYS A 271 5.26 0.19 9.98
CA LYS A 271 5.71 -1.20 9.74
C LYS A 271 4.63 -2.26 9.94
N GLN A 272 3.37 -1.92 9.62
CA GLN A 272 2.25 -2.83 9.75
C GLN A 272 2.02 -3.69 8.50
N ARG A 273 1.34 -4.83 8.72
CA ARG A 273 0.95 -5.77 7.66
C ARG A 273 -0.23 -5.25 6.87
N ILE A 274 -0.36 -5.76 5.65
CA ILE A 274 -1.53 -5.59 4.80
C ILE A 274 -2.73 -6.27 5.45
N PHE A 275 -3.88 -5.60 5.39
CA PHE A 275 -5.16 -6.15 5.83
C PHE A 275 -6.29 -5.66 4.92
N PHE A 276 -7.43 -6.33 5.03
CA PHE A 276 -8.65 -5.96 4.34
C PHE A 276 -9.59 -5.19 5.28
N VAL A 277 -10.24 -4.18 4.76
CA VAL A 277 -11.45 -3.61 5.34
C VAL A 277 -12.59 -3.98 4.40
N TYR A 278 -13.45 -4.88 4.84
CA TYR A 278 -14.47 -5.48 4.02
C TYR A 278 -15.87 -5.10 4.53
N ASN A 279 -16.60 -4.31 3.74
CA ASN A 279 -17.95 -3.90 4.08
C ASN A 279 -18.97 -4.82 3.38
N TRP A 280 -19.80 -5.52 4.14
CA TRP A 280 -20.75 -6.48 3.62
C TRP A 280 -22.16 -6.34 4.21
N GLY A 281 -23.16 -6.98 3.59
CA GLY A 281 -24.54 -6.93 4.00
C GLY A 281 -25.50 -6.80 2.81
N GLY A 282 -26.79 -6.64 3.09
CA GLY A 282 -27.83 -6.56 2.05
C GLY A 282 -27.59 -5.47 1.00
N SER A 283 -28.20 -5.63 -0.17
CA SER A 283 -28.17 -4.63 -1.24
C SER A 283 -28.74 -3.29 -0.78
N LYS A 284 -28.36 -2.19 -1.47
CA LYS A 284 -28.83 -0.80 -1.24
C LYS A 284 -28.33 -0.10 0.03
N GLY A 285 -27.44 -0.72 0.82
CA GLY A 285 -26.83 -0.09 2.00
C GLY A 285 -25.76 0.96 1.71
N GLY A 286 -25.45 1.26 0.44
CA GLY A 286 -24.43 2.26 0.06
C GLY A 286 -22.97 1.78 0.18
N LYS A 287 -22.71 0.48 0.28
CA LYS A 287 -21.35 -0.08 0.41
C LYS A 287 -20.39 0.37 -0.69
N THR A 288 -20.82 0.23 -1.96
CA THR A 288 -20.04 0.69 -3.11
C THR A 288 -19.87 2.21 -3.11
N ALA A 289 -20.87 2.97 -2.65
CA ALA A 289 -20.75 4.42 -2.53
C ALA A 289 -19.69 4.85 -1.50
N ALA A 290 -19.58 4.15 -0.36
CA ALA A 290 -18.52 4.39 0.62
C ALA A 290 -17.15 3.96 0.11
N LEU A 291 -17.06 2.85 -0.63
CA LEU A 291 -15.82 2.45 -1.32
C LEU A 291 -15.37 3.53 -2.32
N LYS A 292 -16.29 4.04 -3.14
CA LYS A 292 -15.99 5.13 -4.07
C LYS A 292 -15.58 6.43 -3.36
N ALA A 293 -16.23 6.78 -2.26
CA ALA A 293 -15.82 7.90 -1.41
C ALA A 293 -14.39 7.71 -0.89
N ALA A 294 -14.03 6.51 -0.45
CA ALA A 294 -12.68 6.19 0.02
C ALA A 294 -11.63 6.23 -1.10
N LEU A 295 -11.98 5.81 -2.30
CA LEU A 295 -11.08 5.87 -3.47
C LEU A 295 -11.00 7.29 -4.07
N SER A 296 -12.06 8.12 -3.94
CA SER A 296 -12.06 9.52 -4.40
C SER A 296 -10.99 10.38 -3.72
N VAL A 297 -10.43 9.93 -2.61
CA VAL A 297 -9.26 10.53 -1.96
C VAL A 297 -8.08 10.65 -2.95
N TRP A 298 -7.90 9.65 -3.83
CA TRP A 298 -6.71 9.46 -4.66
C TRP A 298 -6.93 9.75 -6.16
N GLY A 299 -8.16 9.63 -6.64
CA GLY A 299 -8.47 9.84 -8.05
C GLY A 299 -9.87 9.40 -8.43
N ASP A 300 -10.08 9.12 -9.71
CA ASP A 300 -11.36 8.64 -10.24
C ASP A 300 -11.70 7.25 -9.68
N PRO A 301 -12.68 7.13 -8.77
CA PRO A 301 -12.98 5.87 -8.09
C PRO A 301 -13.45 4.76 -9.03
N GLU A 302 -14.11 5.09 -10.15
CA GLU A 302 -14.53 4.09 -11.14
C GLU A 302 -13.33 3.40 -11.80
N ARG A 303 -12.26 4.14 -12.03
CA ARG A 303 -11.05 3.64 -12.69
C ARG A 303 -10.04 3.03 -11.71
N LEU A 304 -10.09 3.43 -10.44
CA LEU A 304 -9.25 2.89 -9.36
C LEU A 304 -9.79 1.56 -8.83
N MET A 305 -11.08 1.29 -9.02
CA MET A 305 -11.76 0.11 -8.51
C MET A 305 -11.62 -1.07 -9.46
N VAL A 306 -11.34 -2.24 -8.91
CA VAL A 306 -11.40 -3.53 -9.60
C VAL A 306 -12.49 -4.39 -8.98
N ASN A 307 -12.82 -5.54 -9.58
CA ASN A 307 -13.77 -6.49 -9.01
C ASN A 307 -13.12 -7.86 -8.72
N PHE A 308 -13.78 -8.67 -7.92
CA PHE A 308 -13.29 -10.00 -7.56
C PHE A 308 -13.24 -10.99 -8.73
N ASN A 309 -13.81 -10.68 -9.91
CA ASN A 309 -13.70 -11.49 -11.10
C ASN A 309 -12.36 -11.31 -11.83
N ALA A 310 -11.50 -10.40 -11.36
CA ALA A 310 -10.16 -10.23 -11.90
C ALA A 310 -9.31 -11.49 -11.66
N THR A 311 -8.42 -11.80 -12.60
CA THR A 311 -7.46 -12.90 -12.42
C THR A 311 -6.49 -12.59 -11.27
N GLN A 312 -5.97 -13.63 -10.59
CA GLN A 312 -4.96 -13.44 -9.53
C GLN A 312 -3.75 -12.65 -10.03
N VAL A 313 -3.30 -12.89 -11.28
CA VAL A 313 -2.19 -12.13 -11.89
C VAL A 313 -2.56 -10.67 -12.13
N GLY A 314 -3.82 -10.41 -12.54
CA GLY A 314 -4.34 -9.05 -12.68
C GLY A 314 -4.32 -8.30 -11.35
N LEU A 315 -4.86 -8.91 -10.30
CA LEU A 315 -4.85 -8.33 -8.94
C LEU A 315 -3.43 -8.12 -8.40
N GLU A 316 -2.52 -9.08 -8.61
CA GLU A 316 -1.10 -8.97 -8.25
C GLU A 316 -0.44 -7.75 -8.91
N ARG A 317 -0.65 -7.57 -10.23
CA ARG A 317 -0.11 -6.43 -10.97
C ARG A 317 -0.74 -5.10 -10.54
N THR A 318 -2.04 -5.07 -10.30
CA THR A 318 -2.74 -3.88 -9.82
C THR A 318 -2.26 -3.48 -8.43
N ALA A 319 -2.15 -4.43 -7.50
CA ALA A 319 -1.65 -4.18 -6.15
C ALA A 319 -0.19 -3.69 -6.15
N SER A 320 0.65 -4.25 -7.03
CA SER A 320 2.05 -3.82 -7.18
C SER A 320 2.15 -2.43 -7.78
N PHE A 321 1.29 -2.09 -8.76
CA PHE A 321 1.27 -0.78 -9.39
C PHE A 321 0.82 0.33 -8.42
N TYR A 322 -0.27 0.10 -7.68
CA TYR A 322 -0.80 1.02 -6.66
C TYR A 322 -0.15 0.79 -5.28
N CYS A 323 1.14 0.46 -5.25
CA CYS A 323 1.86 0.25 -3.99
C CYS A 323 1.71 1.46 -3.06
N ASP A 324 1.53 1.18 -1.77
CA ASP A 324 1.29 2.16 -0.69
C ASP A 324 0.01 3.03 -0.87
N LEU A 325 -0.86 2.68 -1.81
CA LEU A 325 -2.19 3.25 -2.00
C LEU A 325 -3.28 2.20 -1.70
N PRO A 326 -4.53 2.59 -1.42
CA PRO A 326 -5.60 1.63 -1.20
C PRO A 326 -5.93 0.84 -2.46
N LEU A 327 -6.21 -0.45 -2.31
CA LEU A 327 -6.69 -1.32 -3.37
C LEU A 327 -8.20 -1.53 -3.23
N GLY A 328 -8.99 -0.90 -4.10
CA GLY A 328 -10.45 -1.04 -4.11
C GLY A 328 -10.90 -2.27 -4.88
N ILE A 329 -11.68 -3.17 -4.23
CA ILE A 329 -12.20 -4.39 -4.84
C ILE A 329 -13.70 -4.48 -4.56
N ASP A 330 -14.52 -4.36 -5.59
CA ASP A 330 -15.98 -4.41 -5.44
C ASP A 330 -16.58 -5.76 -5.83
N GLU A 331 -17.80 -6.02 -5.37
CA GLU A 331 -18.65 -7.13 -5.77
C GLU A 331 -18.04 -8.53 -5.55
N ARG A 332 -17.87 -8.93 -4.27
CA ARG A 332 -17.40 -10.28 -3.88
C ARG A 332 -18.19 -11.39 -4.61
N GLN A 333 -19.48 -11.20 -4.82
CA GLN A 333 -20.34 -12.20 -5.46
C GLN A 333 -19.89 -12.55 -6.88
N LEU A 334 -19.17 -11.70 -7.60
CA LEU A 334 -18.60 -12.00 -8.92
C LEU A 334 -17.48 -13.05 -8.89
N ALA A 335 -16.89 -13.32 -7.73
CA ALA A 335 -15.91 -14.39 -7.60
C ALA A 335 -16.53 -15.80 -7.68
N GLY A 336 -17.86 -15.90 -7.72
CA GLY A 336 -18.61 -17.16 -7.70
C GLY A 336 -18.55 -17.85 -6.31
N ASN A 337 -19.18 -19.02 -6.21
CA ASN A 337 -19.29 -19.76 -4.95
C ASN A 337 -18.03 -20.56 -4.56
N ASN A 338 -16.89 -20.30 -5.19
CA ASN A 338 -15.66 -21.02 -4.88
C ASN A 338 -14.89 -20.33 -3.73
N GLN A 339 -15.24 -20.65 -2.49
CA GLN A 339 -14.61 -20.13 -1.28
C GLN A 339 -13.07 -20.29 -1.29
N ASN A 340 -12.56 -21.41 -1.79
CA ASN A 340 -11.11 -21.64 -1.91
C ASN A 340 -10.42 -20.62 -2.82
N SER A 341 -11.13 -20.08 -3.83
CA SER A 341 -10.58 -19.04 -4.71
C SER A 341 -10.50 -17.69 -4.00
N LEU A 342 -11.53 -17.33 -3.23
CA LEU A 342 -11.58 -16.12 -2.42
C LEU A 342 -10.47 -16.11 -1.35
N GLU A 343 -10.34 -17.20 -0.61
CA GLU A 343 -9.28 -17.34 0.40
C GLU A 343 -7.88 -17.15 -0.22
N LYS A 344 -7.64 -17.73 -1.40
CA LYS A 344 -6.37 -17.56 -2.13
C LYS A 344 -6.11 -16.10 -2.49
N ILE A 345 -7.15 -15.34 -2.91
CA ILE A 345 -7.03 -13.92 -3.21
C ILE A 345 -6.66 -13.14 -1.95
N VAL A 346 -7.37 -13.38 -0.83
CA VAL A 346 -7.08 -12.72 0.45
C VAL A 346 -5.65 -13.01 0.90
N TYR A 347 -5.22 -14.27 0.87
CA TYR A 347 -3.85 -14.64 1.24
C TYR A 347 -2.81 -13.99 0.33
N MET A 348 -3.04 -14.00 -0.98
CA MET A 348 -2.13 -13.41 -1.96
C MET A 348 -1.96 -11.90 -1.72
N ILE A 349 -3.05 -11.15 -1.63
CA ILE A 349 -2.99 -9.70 -1.40
C ILE A 349 -2.35 -9.41 -0.04
N ALA A 350 -2.77 -10.09 1.02
CA ALA A 350 -2.25 -9.87 2.37
C ALA A 350 -0.79 -10.30 2.55
N SER A 351 -0.24 -11.15 1.66
CA SER A 351 1.18 -11.52 1.71
C SER A 351 2.11 -10.37 1.31
N GLY A 352 1.64 -9.43 0.50
CA GLY A 352 2.44 -8.31 -0.01
C GLY A 352 3.51 -8.71 -1.02
N THR A 353 3.50 -9.97 -1.49
CA THR A 353 4.51 -10.52 -2.38
C THR A 353 3.86 -11.41 -3.43
N GLY A 354 4.22 -11.19 -4.67
CA GLY A 354 3.74 -11.95 -5.81
C GLY A 354 4.35 -13.34 -5.91
N LYS A 355 3.79 -14.14 -6.82
CA LYS A 355 4.28 -15.47 -7.10
C LYS A 355 5.66 -15.40 -7.80
N ILE A 356 6.65 -16.15 -7.29
CA ILE A 356 7.95 -16.29 -7.91
C ILE A 356 7.80 -16.99 -9.27
N ARG A 357 8.37 -16.42 -10.32
CA ARG A 357 8.33 -16.95 -11.71
C ARG A 357 9.74 -17.06 -12.29
N GLY A 358 9.98 -18.11 -13.07
CA GLY A 358 11.21 -18.24 -13.84
C GLY A 358 11.28 -17.20 -14.96
N ALA A 359 12.46 -16.67 -15.26
CA ALA A 359 12.70 -15.80 -16.40
C ALA A 359 12.96 -16.60 -17.67
N LYS A 360 12.51 -16.09 -18.83
CA LYS A 360 12.74 -16.72 -20.14
C LYS A 360 14.25 -16.82 -20.49
N SER A 361 15.04 -15.90 -19.97
CA SER A 361 16.50 -15.84 -20.12
C SER A 361 17.28 -16.72 -19.13
N GLY A 362 16.58 -17.48 -18.27
CA GLY A 362 17.16 -18.20 -17.14
C GLY A 362 17.13 -17.36 -15.85
N GLY A 363 17.12 -18.03 -14.69
CA GLY A 363 17.00 -17.37 -13.38
C GLY A 363 15.55 -17.08 -12.97
N ILE A 364 15.36 -16.09 -12.12
CA ILE A 364 14.06 -15.70 -11.51
C ILE A 364 13.69 -14.29 -11.99
N GLN A 365 12.44 -14.08 -12.37
CA GLN A 365 11.92 -12.74 -12.63
C GLN A 365 11.87 -11.93 -11.31
N ALA A 366 12.03 -10.62 -11.40
CA ALA A 366 11.81 -9.74 -10.26
C ALA A 366 10.42 -9.99 -9.69
N THR A 367 10.36 -10.38 -8.41
CA THR A 367 9.10 -10.66 -7.73
C THR A 367 8.41 -9.34 -7.40
N GLN A 368 7.18 -9.18 -7.82
CA GLN A 368 6.37 -8.01 -7.50
C GLN A 368 6.08 -7.98 -6.00
N THR A 369 6.20 -6.81 -5.41
CA THR A 369 5.86 -6.57 -4.00
C THR A 369 4.95 -5.36 -3.89
N TRP A 370 4.13 -5.34 -2.85
CA TRP A 370 3.23 -4.22 -2.55
C TRP A 370 2.98 -4.09 -1.06
N ARG A 371 2.47 -2.94 -0.68
CA ARG A 371 1.89 -2.68 0.61
C ARG A 371 0.62 -1.86 0.40
N THR A 372 -0.47 -2.25 1.02
CA THR A 372 -1.78 -1.63 0.78
C THR A 372 -2.75 -1.94 1.91
N VAL A 373 -3.83 -1.18 1.98
CA VAL A 373 -5.07 -1.61 2.64
C VAL A 373 -6.05 -1.97 1.53
N ALA A 374 -6.54 -3.21 1.52
CA ALA A 374 -7.54 -3.63 0.56
C ALA A 374 -8.93 -3.23 1.08
N LEU A 375 -9.60 -2.34 0.36
CA LEU A 375 -10.97 -1.92 0.63
C LEU A 375 -11.90 -2.74 -0.25
N ALA A 376 -12.79 -3.52 0.35
CA ALA A 376 -13.62 -4.42 -0.44
C ALA A 376 -15.07 -4.42 0.01
N THR A 377 -15.98 -4.81 -0.91
CA THR A 377 -17.42 -4.89 -0.64
C THR A 377 -18.02 -6.20 -1.10
N GLY A 378 -19.19 -6.54 -0.53
CA GLY A 378 -19.98 -7.70 -0.95
C GLY A 378 -21.30 -7.80 -0.22
N GLU A 379 -22.08 -8.83 -0.54
CA GLU A 379 -23.37 -9.11 0.12
C GLU A 379 -23.23 -10.11 1.25
N GLU A 380 -22.22 -11.00 1.17
CA GLU A 380 -21.95 -12.06 2.14
C GLU A 380 -20.60 -11.84 2.81
N PRO A 381 -20.35 -12.38 4.02
CA PRO A 381 -19.05 -12.30 4.67
C PRO A 381 -17.94 -12.94 3.81
N LEU A 382 -16.73 -12.43 3.92
CA LEU A 382 -15.53 -13.00 3.28
C LEU A 382 -15.04 -14.24 4.03
N SER A 383 -15.09 -14.20 5.36
CA SER A 383 -14.83 -15.33 6.22
C SER A 383 -16.15 -16.11 6.47
N THR A 384 -16.09 -17.41 6.33
CA THR A 384 -17.18 -18.33 6.66
C THR A 384 -16.79 -19.17 7.87
N GLU A 385 -17.75 -19.85 8.49
CA GLU A 385 -17.49 -20.78 9.61
C GLU A 385 -16.44 -21.85 9.29
N THR A 386 -16.27 -22.16 8.01
CA THR A 386 -15.30 -23.14 7.50
C THR A 386 -13.99 -22.53 7.07
N SER A 387 -13.88 -21.20 7.03
CA SER A 387 -12.66 -20.50 6.60
C SER A 387 -11.49 -20.78 7.53
N GLN A 388 -10.30 -20.87 6.94
CA GLN A 388 -9.09 -21.02 7.74
C GLN A 388 -8.89 -19.77 8.63
N THR A 389 -8.52 -19.98 9.89
CA THR A 389 -8.24 -18.93 10.89
C THR A 389 -7.35 -17.80 10.34
N GLY A 390 -6.48 -18.12 9.37
CA GLY A 390 -5.61 -17.15 8.73
C GLY A 390 -6.31 -16.14 7.83
N VAL A 391 -7.50 -16.41 7.28
CA VAL A 391 -8.31 -15.45 6.51
C VAL A 391 -8.95 -14.46 7.47
N SER A 392 -9.64 -14.95 8.50
CA SER A 392 -10.32 -14.11 9.49
C SER A 392 -9.39 -13.11 10.16
N THR A 393 -8.13 -13.48 10.43
CA THR A 393 -7.14 -12.58 11.04
C THR A 393 -6.62 -11.48 10.10
N ARG A 394 -6.93 -11.53 8.82
CA ARG A 394 -6.49 -10.54 7.80
C ARG A 394 -7.60 -9.62 7.31
N VAL A 395 -8.84 -9.86 7.73
CA VAL A 395 -10.02 -9.15 7.24
C VAL A 395 -10.74 -8.50 8.41
N LEU A 396 -10.88 -7.18 8.38
CA LEU A 396 -11.78 -6.44 9.26
C LEU A 396 -13.13 -6.35 8.56
N GLU A 397 -14.07 -7.19 8.97
CA GLU A 397 -15.42 -7.24 8.41
C GLU A 397 -16.32 -6.20 9.08
N ILE A 398 -17.00 -5.39 8.28
CA ILE A 398 -17.95 -4.39 8.73
C ILE A 398 -19.31 -4.74 8.13
N TYR A 399 -20.24 -5.08 8.99
CA TYR A 399 -21.59 -5.44 8.58
C TYR A 399 -22.51 -4.23 8.43
N GLY A 400 -23.32 -4.25 7.37
CA GLY A 400 -24.39 -3.27 7.15
C GLY A 400 -23.97 -2.02 6.37
N GLY A 401 -24.96 -1.17 6.11
CA GLY A 401 -24.78 0.02 5.31
C GLY A 401 -24.02 1.13 6.04
N PRO A 402 -23.11 1.85 5.38
CA PRO A 402 -22.41 3.01 5.93
C PRO A 402 -23.23 4.32 5.84
N PHE A 403 -24.42 4.29 5.25
CA PHE A 403 -25.35 5.43 5.11
C PHE A 403 -26.70 5.10 5.75
N ASP A 404 -27.38 6.11 6.25
CA ASP A 404 -28.71 5.97 6.86
C ASP A 404 -29.81 5.99 5.79
N ASP A 405 -29.58 6.67 4.66
CA ASP A 405 -30.52 6.84 3.55
C ASP A 405 -29.91 6.41 2.22
N GLU A 406 -30.67 5.67 1.41
CA GLU A 406 -30.31 5.27 0.04
C GLU A 406 -30.05 6.48 -0.88
N ARG A 407 -30.73 7.62 -0.64
CA ARG A 407 -30.52 8.85 -1.42
C ARG A 407 -29.14 9.45 -1.19
N GLU A 408 -28.68 9.49 0.07
CA GLU A 408 -27.34 9.97 0.41
C GLU A 408 -26.27 9.09 -0.26
N ALA A 409 -26.44 7.76 -0.22
CA ALA A 409 -25.58 6.83 -0.89
C ALA A 409 -25.55 7.04 -2.40
N SER A 410 -26.71 7.30 -3.03
CA SER A 410 -26.80 7.57 -4.47
C SER A 410 -26.10 8.88 -4.85
N VAL A 411 -26.28 9.94 -4.07
CA VAL A 411 -25.58 11.22 -4.29
C VAL A 411 -24.08 11.05 -4.14
N MET A 412 -23.61 10.35 -3.09
CA MET A 412 -22.20 10.05 -2.89
C MET A 412 -21.61 9.26 -4.10
N HIS A 413 -22.33 8.25 -4.55
CA HIS A 413 -21.92 7.44 -5.70
C HIS A 413 -21.72 8.28 -6.98
N GLN A 414 -22.61 9.25 -7.24
CA GLN A 414 -22.51 10.13 -8.41
C GLN A 414 -21.41 11.19 -8.26
N GLN A 415 -21.27 11.80 -7.08
CA GLN A 415 -20.39 12.93 -6.88
C GLN A 415 -18.94 12.54 -6.67
N SER A 416 -18.64 11.32 -6.23
CA SER A 416 -17.27 10.88 -5.92
C SER A 416 -16.33 10.86 -7.13
N GLY A 417 -16.84 10.65 -8.36
CA GLY A 417 -16.04 10.78 -9.58
C GLY A 417 -15.90 12.24 -10.08
N MET A 418 -16.82 13.12 -9.67
CA MET A 418 -16.77 14.55 -10.05
C MET A 418 -15.85 15.34 -9.13
N ASN A 419 -15.68 14.89 -7.88
CA ASN A 419 -14.88 15.55 -6.84
C ASN A 419 -13.89 14.53 -6.26
N CYS A 420 -12.69 14.45 -6.82
CA CYS A 420 -11.72 13.42 -6.42
C CYS A 420 -10.28 13.84 -6.61
N GLY A 421 -9.34 13.11 -5.97
CA GLY A 421 -7.91 13.23 -6.17
C GLY A 421 -7.24 14.40 -5.44
N TRP A 422 -7.91 15.07 -4.53
CA TRP A 422 -7.38 16.25 -3.85
C TRP A 422 -6.78 15.93 -2.47
N ALA A 423 -7.48 15.13 -1.68
CA ALA A 423 -7.09 14.89 -0.29
C ALA A 423 -5.87 13.98 -0.14
N GLY A 424 -5.72 13.01 -1.03
CA GLY A 424 -4.58 12.08 -1.02
C GLY A 424 -3.23 12.78 -1.21
N PRO A 425 -3.03 13.54 -2.29
CA PRO A 425 -1.81 14.32 -2.48
C PRO A 425 -1.52 15.29 -1.33
N ALA A 426 -2.53 16.00 -0.82
CA ALA A 426 -2.38 16.86 0.34
C ALA A 426 -1.88 16.08 1.57
N TYR A 427 -2.50 14.94 1.85
CA TYR A 427 -2.10 14.05 2.94
C TYR A 427 -0.67 13.55 2.81
N ILE A 428 -0.23 13.13 1.62
CA ILE A 428 1.15 12.72 1.37
C ILE A 428 2.12 13.88 1.58
N GLY A 429 1.80 15.09 1.09
CA GLY A 429 2.60 16.28 1.34
C GLY A 429 2.85 16.53 2.82
N MET A 430 1.80 16.43 3.64
CA MET A 430 1.90 16.56 5.09
C MET A 430 2.71 15.43 5.73
N LEU A 431 2.55 14.17 5.29
CA LEU A 431 3.35 13.02 5.77
C LEU A 431 4.84 13.18 5.46
N LEU A 432 5.19 13.70 4.28
CA LEU A 432 6.58 13.97 3.91
C LEU A 432 7.25 14.96 4.86
N HIS A 433 6.50 15.93 5.39
CA HIS A 433 6.99 16.95 6.33
C HIS A 433 6.87 16.54 7.81
N THR A 434 6.32 15.35 8.08
CA THR A 434 6.15 14.84 9.43
C THR A 434 7.28 13.87 9.80
N ASP A 435 7.75 13.95 11.04
CA ASP A 435 8.71 13.01 11.59
C ASP A 435 8.09 11.61 11.75
N GLU A 436 8.66 10.62 11.06
CA GLU A 436 8.17 9.23 11.06
C GLU A 436 8.17 8.60 12.45
N ARG A 437 9.13 9.00 13.31
CA ARG A 437 9.20 8.48 14.67
C ARG A 437 8.00 8.94 15.49
N SER A 438 7.61 10.20 15.35
CA SER A 438 6.43 10.73 16.04
C SER A 438 5.12 10.08 15.57
N ILE A 439 5.04 9.69 14.30
CA ILE A 439 3.90 8.89 13.77
C ILE A 439 3.88 7.50 14.43
N THR A 440 5.04 6.85 14.54
CA THR A 440 5.15 5.53 15.15
C THR A 440 4.82 5.56 16.65
N GLU A 441 5.29 6.58 17.37
CA GLU A 441 4.96 6.79 18.79
C GLU A 441 3.44 6.94 18.99
N LYS A 442 2.77 7.71 18.14
CA LYS A 442 1.29 7.87 18.18
C LYS A 442 0.55 6.59 17.80
N TYR A 443 1.10 5.80 16.89
CA TYR A 443 0.57 4.48 16.57
C TYR A 443 0.66 3.54 17.78
N ASP A 444 1.78 3.51 18.48
CA ASP A 444 1.97 2.67 19.65
C ASP A 444 1.02 3.07 20.80
N GLU A 445 0.76 4.38 21.00
CA GLU A 445 -0.26 4.86 21.94
C GLU A 445 -1.66 4.35 21.56
N MET A 446 -2.05 4.44 20.30
CA MET A 446 -3.34 3.94 19.82
C MET A 446 -3.46 2.42 19.93
N MET A 447 -2.38 1.69 19.62
CA MET A 447 -2.30 0.24 19.79
C MET A 447 -2.52 -0.19 21.23
N GLN A 448 -1.88 0.50 22.18
CA GLN A 448 -2.05 0.21 23.61
C GLN A 448 -3.50 0.44 24.03
N TYR A 449 -4.11 1.53 23.59
CA TYR A 449 -5.52 1.81 23.87
C TYR A 449 -6.44 0.72 23.32
N VAL A 450 -6.33 0.37 22.03
CA VAL A 450 -7.17 -0.65 21.41
C VAL A 450 -6.94 -2.03 22.06
N TYR A 451 -5.71 -2.36 22.44
CA TYR A 451 -5.38 -3.58 23.18
C TYR A 451 -6.10 -3.63 24.54
N GLN A 452 -6.09 -2.54 25.31
CA GLN A 452 -6.75 -2.48 26.63
C GLN A 452 -8.25 -2.74 26.54
N ILE A 453 -8.93 -2.24 25.50
CA ILE A 453 -10.37 -2.41 25.33
C ILE A 453 -10.75 -3.72 24.62
N SER A 454 -9.78 -4.46 24.06
CA SER A 454 -10.03 -5.65 23.22
C SER A 454 -10.34 -6.92 24.00
N ARG A 455 -10.19 -6.95 25.32
CA ARG A 455 -10.42 -8.11 26.19
C ARG A 455 -9.78 -9.42 25.71
N GLY A 456 -8.58 -9.32 25.09
CA GLY A 456 -7.78 -10.49 24.69
C GLY A 456 -8.08 -11.06 23.30
N LYS A 457 -8.73 -10.32 22.42
CA LYS A 457 -8.96 -10.73 21.02
C LYS A 457 -7.71 -10.65 20.12
N SER A 458 -7.86 -11.15 18.89
CA SER A 458 -6.77 -11.29 17.90
C SER A 458 -5.91 -10.04 17.74
N GLY A 459 -4.60 -10.17 18.01
CA GLY A 459 -3.65 -9.06 17.85
C GLY A 459 -3.58 -8.46 16.43
N SER A 460 -4.02 -9.20 15.41
CA SER A 460 -4.05 -8.72 14.02
C SER A 460 -5.17 -7.71 13.78
N HIS A 461 -6.36 -7.93 14.34
CA HIS A 461 -7.47 -7.00 14.25
C HIS A 461 -7.18 -5.73 15.06
N ILE A 462 -6.60 -5.88 16.25
CA ILE A 462 -6.17 -4.76 17.10
C ILE A 462 -5.22 -3.84 16.31
N ALA A 463 -4.21 -4.40 15.66
CA ALA A 463 -3.24 -3.65 14.87
C ALA A 463 -3.87 -2.90 13.68
N GLY A 464 -4.78 -3.55 12.97
CA GLY A 464 -5.51 -2.94 11.85
C GLY A 464 -6.43 -1.79 12.31
N ILE A 465 -7.22 -2.02 13.35
CA ILE A 465 -8.12 -0.99 13.92
C ILE A 465 -7.31 0.21 14.44
N ALA A 466 -6.20 -0.03 15.15
CA ALA A 466 -5.34 1.03 15.64
C ALA A 466 -4.71 1.85 14.51
N ALA A 467 -4.31 1.20 13.41
CA ALA A 467 -3.75 1.89 12.24
C ALA A 467 -4.80 2.78 11.55
N VAL A 468 -6.04 2.30 11.40
CA VAL A 468 -7.14 3.09 10.82
C VAL A 468 -7.54 4.23 11.75
N ALA A 469 -7.59 4.00 13.07
CA ALA A 469 -7.89 5.04 14.04
C ALA A 469 -6.82 6.14 14.08
N LEU A 470 -5.54 5.78 13.97
CA LEU A 470 -4.48 6.78 13.84
C LEU A 470 -4.65 7.61 12.57
N ALA A 471 -4.89 6.96 11.42
CA ALA A 471 -5.13 7.67 10.16
C ALA A 471 -6.32 8.63 10.29
N ASP A 472 -7.40 8.18 10.93
CA ASP A 472 -8.57 9.00 11.18
C ASP A 472 -8.29 10.22 12.05
N ALA A 473 -7.54 10.06 13.15
CA ALA A 473 -7.13 11.17 14.01
C ALA A 473 -6.27 12.21 13.25
N ILE A 474 -5.36 11.73 12.40
CA ILE A 474 -4.50 12.58 11.57
C ILE A 474 -5.34 13.37 10.56
N ILE A 475 -6.18 12.69 9.78
CA ILE A 475 -6.99 13.39 8.75
C ILE A 475 -8.05 14.30 9.37
N ASP A 476 -8.59 13.93 10.52
CA ASP A 476 -9.54 14.79 11.24
C ASP A 476 -8.86 16.10 11.65
N THR A 477 -7.65 16.03 12.19
CA THR A 477 -6.84 17.21 12.55
C THR A 477 -6.44 18.01 11.32
N TRP A 478 -5.90 17.38 10.29
CA TRP A 478 -5.26 18.08 9.18
C TRP A 478 -6.24 18.59 8.12
N VAL A 479 -7.29 17.82 7.86
CA VAL A 479 -8.18 18.03 6.72
C VAL A 479 -9.56 18.54 7.15
N PHE A 480 -10.16 17.95 8.20
CA PHE A 480 -11.57 18.17 8.50
C PHE A 480 -11.86 19.17 9.64
N ASN A 481 -10.96 19.34 10.60
CA ASN A 481 -11.22 20.18 11.76
C ASN A 481 -10.95 21.66 11.49
N ASN A 482 -9.73 22.13 11.50
CA ASN A 482 -9.41 23.56 11.37
C ASN A 482 -8.95 23.99 9.98
N GLY A 483 -8.60 23.06 9.12
CA GLY A 483 -8.08 23.34 7.79
C GLY A 483 -6.76 24.12 7.76
N GLU A 484 -6.08 24.29 8.91
CA GLU A 484 -4.80 25.02 8.97
C GLU A 484 -3.72 24.31 8.17
N TRP A 485 -3.57 23.01 8.35
CA TRP A 485 -2.66 22.18 7.57
C TRP A 485 -3.00 22.19 6.10
N LEU A 486 -4.29 22.15 5.76
CA LEU A 486 -4.73 22.22 4.38
C LEU A 486 -4.38 23.58 3.75
N LYS A 487 -4.55 24.68 4.48
CA LYS A 487 -4.13 26.02 4.02
C LYS A 487 -2.62 26.10 3.77
N ARG A 488 -1.80 25.50 4.66
CA ARG A 488 -0.36 25.41 4.48
C ARG A 488 -0.01 24.64 3.20
N TYR A 489 -0.71 23.54 2.93
CA TYR A 489 -0.55 22.80 1.68
C TYR A 489 -0.93 23.62 0.44
N GLU A 490 -2.06 24.30 0.47
CA GLU A 490 -2.54 25.16 -0.61
C GLU A 490 -1.58 26.35 -0.85
N ASN A 491 -0.93 26.85 0.19
CA ASN A 491 0.10 27.89 0.11
C ASN A 491 1.46 27.37 -0.41
N GLY A 492 1.60 26.07 -0.67
CA GLY A 492 2.84 25.47 -1.17
C GLY A 492 3.94 25.30 -0.11
N GLU A 493 3.59 25.29 1.18
CA GLU A 493 4.56 25.11 2.28
C GLU A 493 5.11 23.66 2.35
N PHE A 494 4.46 22.71 1.70
CA PHE A 494 4.82 21.29 1.71
C PHE A 494 5.46 20.88 0.36
N ASP A 495 6.58 21.49 0.01
CA ASP A 495 7.36 21.06 -1.15
C ASP A 495 8.37 19.96 -0.81
N THR A 496 8.83 19.23 -1.84
CA THR A 496 9.69 18.05 -1.66
C THR A 496 11.10 18.44 -1.16
N GLU A 497 11.59 19.63 -1.46
CA GLU A 497 12.93 20.05 -1.03
C GLU A 497 12.93 20.42 0.46
N SER A 498 11.90 21.14 0.92
CA SER A 498 11.77 21.46 2.35
C SER A 498 11.51 20.21 3.20
N ALA A 499 10.85 19.17 2.66
CA ALA A 499 10.64 17.90 3.35
C ALA A 499 11.94 17.16 3.70
N LYS A 500 13.02 17.39 2.96
CA LYS A 500 14.33 16.75 3.23
C LYS A 500 15.04 17.34 4.46
N THR A 501 14.74 18.58 4.80
CA THR A 501 15.46 19.34 5.83
C THR A 501 14.61 19.69 7.05
N ASN A 502 13.30 19.86 6.88
CA ASN A 502 12.37 20.30 7.92
C ASN A 502 11.25 19.30 8.14
N THR A 503 11.40 18.43 9.16
CA THR A 503 10.31 17.57 9.62
C THR A 503 9.76 18.08 10.95
N GLU A 504 8.44 18.17 11.03
CA GLU A 504 7.72 18.54 12.24
C GLU A 504 7.24 17.29 12.98
N LYS A 505 7.16 17.35 14.31
CA LYS A 505 6.53 16.28 15.07
C LYS A 505 5.04 16.23 14.78
N LEU A 506 4.50 15.01 14.67
CA LEU A 506 3.07 14.80 14.52
C LEU A 506 2.31 15.43 15.70
N GLN A 507 1.47 16.38 15.41
CA GLN A 507 0.52 16.97 16.34
C GLN A 507 -0.88 16.54 15.94
N ILE A 508 -1.61 15.98 16.89
CA ILE A 508 -3.02 15.58 16.73
C ILE A 508 -3.84 16.37 17.72
N ASP A 509 -4.91 16.96 17.23
CA ASP A 509 -5.87 17.68 18.06
C ASP A 509 -6.52 16.71 19.08
N PRO A 510 -6.61 17.08 20.38
CA PRO A 510 -7.15 16.20 21.42
C PRO A 510 -8.56 15.69 21.14
N GLU A 511 -9.45 16.53 20.60
CA GLU A 511 -10.80 16.11 20.25
C GLU A 511 -10.80 15.10 19.11
N SER A 512 -9.96 15.31 18.07
CA SER A 512 -9.78 14.39 16.95
C SER A 512 -9.24 13.04 17.41
N TRP A 513 -8.35 13.06 18.40
CA TRP A 513 -7.80 11.84 19.01
C TRP A 513 -8.89 11.06 19.77
N GLU A 514 -9.70 11.72 20.60
CA GLU A 514 -10.77 11.05 21.33
C GLU A 514 -11.87 10.53 20.40
N ARG A 515 -12.26 11.29 19.37
CA ARG A 515 -13.22 10.81 18.36
C ARG A 515 -12.72 9.57 17.62
N ALA A 516 -11.42 9.50 17.31
CA ALA A 516 -10.83 8.32 16.68
C ALA A 516 -10.82 7.11 17.62
N LYS A 517 -10.57 7.29 18.91
CA LYS A 517 -10.69 6.25 19.93
C LYS A 517 -12.12 5.73 20.07
N GLU A 518 -13.11 6.62 20.05
CA GLU A 518 -14.51 6.25 20.10
C GLU A 518 -14.90 5.40 18.88
N MET A 519 -14.57 5.84 17.68
CA MET A 519 -14.77 5.05 16.46
C MET A 519 -14.08 3.67 16.57
N ALA A 520 -12.82 3.62 17.03
CA ALA A 520 -12.11 2.36 17.21
C ALA A 520 -12.82 1.42 18.20
N ARG A 521 -13.35 1.96 19.29
CA ARG A 521 -14.14 1.19 20.27
C ARG A 521 -15.39 0.60 19.64
N ASN A 522 -16.15 1.40 18.90
CA ASN A 522 -17.41 0.97 18.30
C ASN A 522 -17.17 -0.11 17.23
N ILE A 523 -16.16 0.08 16.38
CA ILE A 523 -15.75 -0.94 15.37
C ILE A 523 -15.23 -2.21 16.05
N LEU A 524 -14.44 -2.11 17.11
CA LEU A 524 -13.97 -3.27 17.86
C LEU A 524 -15.12 -4.05 18.50
N GLN A 525 -16.12 -3.37 19.07
CA GLN A 525 -17.31 -4.02 19.61
C GLN A 525 -18.09 -4.76 18.52
N GLU A 526 -18.24 -4.17 17.33
CA GLU A 526 -18.88 -4.83 16.18
C GLU A 526 -18.09 -6.10 15.80
N GLN A 527 -16.75 -6.04 15.73
CA GLN A 527 -15.91 -7.20 15.48
C GLN A 527 -16.02 -8.27 16.59
N MET A 528 -16.21 -7.84 17.82
CA MET A 528 -16.40 -8.76 18.96
C MET A 528 -17.74 -9.47 18.90
N ASN A 529 -18.79 -8.84 18.45
CA ASN A 529 -20.11 -9.42 18.29
C ASN A 529 -20.22 -10.31 17.05
N ALA A 530 -19.42 -10.04 16.01
CA ALA A 530 -19.37 -10.81 14.77
C ALA A 530 -18.41 -12.02 14.83
N ASP A 531 -17.61 -12.14 15.91
CA ASP A 531 -16.67 -13.24 16.07
C ASP A 531 -17.45 -14.54 16.34
N THR A 532 -17.85 -15.18 15.26
CA THR A 532 -18.21 -16.59 15.26
C THR A 532 -16.97 -17.33 15.74
N GLY A 533 -17.07 -18.05 16.84
CA GLY A 533 -15.97 -18.68 17.58
C GLY A 533 -14.94 -19.43 16.74
N ASP A 534 -13.89 -19.93 17.35
CA ASP A 534 -12.87 -20.76 16.71
C ASP A 534 -13.53 -21.74 15.74
N VAL A 535 -13.01 -21.86 14.50
CA VAL A 535 -13.49 -22.81 13.47
C VAL A 535 -13.72 -24.21 14.05
N ASN A 536 -12.96 -24.59 15.06
CA ASN A 536 -13.11 -25.86 15.77
C ASN A 536 -14.29 -25.84 16.77
N GLU A 537 -14.62 -24.70 17.37
CA GLU A 537 -15.82 -24.54 18.21
C GLU A 537 -17.08 -24.62 17.35
N ASN A 538 -17.08 -23.92 16.19
CA ASN A 538 -18.15 -24.01 15.21
C ASN A 538 -18.32 -25.44 14.67
N ALA A 539 -17.21 -26.15 14.41
CA ALA A 539 -17.24 -27.52 14.00
C ALA A 539 -17.80 -28.44 15.13
N THR A 540 -17.54 -28.11 16.40
CA THR A 540 -18.09 -28.80 17.55
C THR A 540 -19.59 -28.60 17.65
N GLN A 541 -20.06 -27.37 17.54
CA GLN A 541 -21.50 -27.04 17.53
C GLN A 541 -22.21 -27.74 16.34
N TYR A 542 -21.61 -27.68 15.14
CA TYR A 542 -22.13 -28.38 13.97
C TYR A 542 -22.30 -29.89 14.25
N ILE A 543 -21.34 -30.54 14.92
CA ILE A 543 -21.46 -31.98 15.28
C ILE A 543 -22.64 -32.19 16.21
N VAL A 544 -22.83 -31.35 17.21
CA VAL A 544 -23.98 -31.43 18.14
C VAL A 544 -25.28 -31.29 17.37
N ASP A 545 -25.43 -30.26 16.56
CA ASP A 545 -26.64 -29.99 15.77
C ASP A 545 -26.93 -31.14 14.78
N TRP A 546 -25.85 -31.66 14.14
CA TRP A 546 -25.96 -32.79 13.23
C TRP A 546 -26.42 -34.08 13.93
N ILE A 547 -25.90 -34.36 15.13
CA ILE A 547 -26.36 -35.51 15.94
C ILE A 547 -27.84 -35.34 16.30
N LEU A 548 -28.23 -34.16 16.80
CA LEU A 548 -29.60 -33.85 17.20
C LEU A 548 -30.59 -33.94 16.03
N SER A 549 -30.22 -33.42 14.88
CA SER A 549 -31.04 -33.43 13.65
C SER A 549 -31.20 -34.83 13.04
N ASN A 550 -30.31 -35.77 13.39
CA ASN A 550 -30.32 -37.13 12.86
C ASN A 550 -30.55 -38.18 13.96
N LYS A 551 -31.20 -37.84 15.07
CA LYS A 551 -31.40 -38.76 16.21
C LYS A 551 -31.99 -40.12 15.80
N ASP A 552 -32.94 -40.12 14.85
CA ASP A 552 -33.63 -41.32 14.37
C ASP A 552 -32.71 -42.26 13.54
N SER A 553 -31.53 -41.77 13.14
CA SER A 553 -30.51 -42.55 12.41
C SER A 553 -29.47 -43.20 13.35
N PHE A 554 -29.66 -43.13 14.68
CA PHE A 554 -28.81 -43.77 15.68
C PHE A 554 -29.51 -44.95 16.33
N GLY A 555 -28.82 -46.09 16.46
CA GLY A 555 -29.30 -47.31 17.12
C GLY A 555 -29.53 -48.46 16.17
N GLU A 556 -29.87 -49.63 16.74
CA GLU A 556 -30.08 -50.88 15.98
C GLU A 556 -31.31 -50.83 15.05
N LYS A 557 -32.28 -49.99 15.38
CA LYS A 557 -33.53 -49.77 14.61
C LYS A 557 -33.52 -48.48 13.82
N ALA A 558 -32.31 -47.95 13.47
CA ALA A 558 -32.18 -46.72 12.76
C ALA A 558 -32.93 -46.72 11.42
N PHE A 559 -33.64 -45.63 11.14
CA PHE A 559 -34.32 -45.44 9.86
C PHE A 559 -33.32 -44.96 8.79
N GLY A 560 -33.13 -45.73 7.75
CA GLY A 560 -32.17 -45.41 6.69
C GLY A 560 -30.73 -45.86 7.00
N THR A 561 -29.76 -44.95 6.75
CA THR A 561 -28.32 -45.21 6.99
C THR A 561 -28.03 -45.06 8.48
N CYS A 562 -27.60 -46.14 9.15
CA CYS A 562 -27.20 -46.06 10.54
C CYS A 562 -25.93 -45.24 10.72
N LEU A 563 -25.98 -44.18 11.52
CA LEU A 563 -24.87 -43.27 11.80
C LEU A 563 -24.04 -43.71 13.01
N GLY A 564 -24.61 -44.60 13.85
CA GLY A 564 -23.97 -45.08 15.08
C GLY A 564 -25.00 -45.40 16.15
N MET A 565 -24.67 -45.15 17.43
CA MET A 565 -25.59 -45.32 18.57
C MET A 565 -25.40 -44.20 19.59
N ILE A 566 -26.46 -43.86 20.33
CA ILE A 566 -26.42 -42.95 21.47
C ILE A 566 -26.66 -43.77 22.74
N GLN A 567 -25.74 -43.68 23.70
CA GLN A 567 -25.82 -44.40 24.96
C GLN A 567 -25.11 -43.60 26.07
N ASN A 568 -25.74 -43.47 27.24
CA ASN A 568 -25.16 -42.86 28.44
C ASN A 568 -24.62 -41.42 28.19
N LYS A 569 -25.42 -40.53 27.57
CA LYS A 569 -25.06 -39.16 27.22
C LYS A 569 -23.84 -39.05 26.26
N ASN A 570 -23.48 -40.13 25.57
CA ASN A 570 -22.42 -40.14 24.55
C ASN A 570 -22.99 -40.59 23.20
N ALA A 571 -22.56 -39.96 22.12
CA ALA A 571 -22.81 -40.38 20.76
C ALA A 571 -21.60 -41.16 20.23
N TYR A 572 -21.85 -42.44 19.88
CA TYR A 572 -20.87 -43.32 19.23
C TYR A 572 -21.11 -43.29 17.73
N ILE A 573 -20.30 -42.55 17.01
CA ILE A 573 -20.49 -42.23 15.58
C ILE A 573 -19.52 -43.06 14.75
N PHE A 574 -19.97 -43.66 13.65
CA PHE A 574 -19.05 -44.31 12.72
C PHE A 574 -18.08 -43.29 12.13
N PRO A 575 -16.73 -43.50 12.17
CA PRO A 575 -15.74 -42.55 11.75
C PRO A 575 -15.93 -42.05 10.30
N SER A 576 -16.39 -42.95 9.41
CA SER A 576 -16.69 -42.60 8.01
C SER A 576 -17.86 -41.61 7.89
N MET A 577 -18.90 -41.79 8.69
CA MET A 577 -20.09 -40.94 8.68
C MET A 577 -19.78 -39.56 9.22
N LEU A 578 -19.05 -39.47 10.34
CA LEU A 578 -18.59 -38.19 10.89
C LEU A 578 -17.64 -37.47 9.94
N THR A 579 -16.70 -38.20 9.33
CA THR A 579 -15.79 -37.61 8.33
C THR A 579 -16.55 -37.06 7.13
N GLN A 580 -17.55 -37.80 6.64
CA GLN A 580 -18.39 -37.36 5.52
C GLN A 580 -19.23 -36.13 5.88
N ALA A 581 -19.83 -36.08 7.08
CA ALA A 581 -20.60 -34.96 7.57
C ALA A 581 -19.73 -33.69 7.68
N LEU A 582 -18.57 -33.78 8.34
CA LEU A 582 -17.63 -32.68 8.50
C LEU A 582 -17.10 -32.20 7.15
N THR A 583 -16.73 -33.14 6.25
CA THR A 583 -16.23 -32.74 4.91
C THR A 583 -17.32 -32.08 4.07
N LYS A 584 -18.56 -32.54 4.14
CA LYS A 584 -19.69 -31.91 3.45
C LYS A 584 -19.99 -30.51 3.97
N ALA A 585 -19.80 -30.29 5.26
CA ALA A 585 -19.91 -28.96 5.89
C ALA A 585 -18.63 -28.09 5.74
N GLY A 586 -17.58 -28.58 5.06
CA GLY A 586 -16.35 -27.84 4.80
C GLY A 586 -15.31 -27.90 5.91
N TYR A 587 -15.55 -28.65 6.99
CA TYR A 587 -14.58 -28.80 8.08
C TYR A 587 -13.53 -29.89 7.81
N SER A 588 -12.31 -29.66 8.31
CA SER A 588 -11.25 -30.69 8.26
C SER A 588 -11.42 -31.70 9.37
N SER A 589 -11.97 -32.87 9.05
CA SER A 589 -12.22 -33.94 10.04
C SER A 589 -11.00 -34.29 10.90
N ARG A 590 -9.78 -34.28 10.31
CA ARG A 590 -8.53 -34.55 11.03
C ARG A 590 -8.19 -33.47 12.06
N LYS A 591 -8.36 -32.17 11.71
CA LYS A 591 -8.10 -31.07 12.64
C LYS A 591 -9.15 -31.01 13.74
N THR A 592 -10.42 -31.12 13.35
CA THR A 592 -11.55 -31.14 14.30
C THR A 592 -11.42 -32.26 15.31
N LEU A 593 -11.18 -33.54 14.88
CA LEU A 593 -11.00 -34.65 15.80
C LEU A 593 -9.79 -34.46 16.73
N LYS A 594 -8.70 -33.87 16.27
CA LYS A 594 -7.57 -33.55 17.13
C LYS A 594 -7.95 -32.51 18.19
N TYR A 595 -8.61 -31.42 17.78
CA TYR A 595 -9.10 -30.38 18.70
C TYR A 595 -10.05 -30.95 19.77
N LEU A 596 -11.03 -31.80 19.35
CA LEU A 596 -11.98 -32.43 20.26
C LEU A 596 -11.27 -33.35 21.26
N ALA A 597 -10.25 -34.09 20.81
CA ALA A 597 -9.43 -34.92 21.68
C ALA A 597 -8.63 -34.09 22.69
N ASP A 598 -8.00 -33.03 22.25
CA ASP A 598 -7.21 -32.09 23.09
C ASP A 598 -8.12 -31.41 24.15
N LYS A 599 -9.39 -31.18 23.83
CA LYS A 599 -10.40 -30.60 24.74
C LYS A 599 -11.13 -31.65 25.60
N GLY A 600 -10.87 -32.96 25.41
CA GLY A 600 -11.55 -34.02 26.13
C GLY A 600 -13.01 -34.23 25.75
N LEU A 601 -13.46 -33.71 24.59
CA LEU A 601 -14.83 -33.82 24.09
C LEU A 601 -15.09 -35.14 23.35
N ILE A 602 -14.06 -35.92 23.06
CA ILE A 602 -14.16 -37.24 22.47
C ILE A 602 -13.34 -38.27 23.24
N GLY A 603 -13.79 -39.56 23.20
CA GLY A 603 -13.06 -40.67 23.77
C GLY A 603 -11.78 -40.98 22.98
N VAL A 604 -10.66 -41.08 23.69
CA VAL A 604 -9.33 -41.41 23.15
C VAL A 604 -8.89 -42.79 23.69
N SER A 605 -8.50 -43.70 22.79
CA SER A 605 -7.91 -44.99 23.19
C SER A 605 -6.39 -44.95 23.07
N VAL A 606 -5.68 -45.43 24.10
CA VAL A 606 -4.23 -45.55 24.12
C VAL A 606 -3.84 -46.95 23.64
N LEU A 607 -2.94 -47.02 22.67
CA LEU A 607 -2.41 -48.28 22.14
C LEU A 607 -1.22 -48.79 22.97
N LYS A 608 -0.86 -50.07 22.78
CA LYS A 608 0.25 -50.71 23.50
C LYS A 608 1.63 -50.04 23.28
N ASP A 609 1.76 -49.32 22.21
CA ASP A 609 2.97 -48.54 21.84
C ASP A 609 2.96 -47.10 22.41
N GLY A 610 1.97 -46.73 23.23
CA GLY A 610 1.79 -45.40 23.77
C GLY A 610 1.14 -44.41 22.83
N SER A 611 0.86 -44.76 21.57
CA SER A 611 0.17 -43.88 20.64
C SER A 611 -1.33 -43.80 20.94
N THR A 612 -1.97 -42.67 20.58
CA THR A 612 -3.39 -42.42 20.84
C THR A 612 -4.22 -42.51 19.55
N LYS A 613 -5.44 -43.05 19.67
CA LYS A 613 -6.43 -43.06 18.60
C LYS A 613 -7.72 -42.37 19.05
N ASN A 614 -8.25 -41.49 18.21
CA ASN A 614 -9.52 -40.78 18.41
C ASN A 614 -10.72 -41.70 18.07
N SER A 615 -10.69 -42.93 18.53
CA SER A 615 -11.77 -43.91 18.32
C SER A 615 -11.76 -45.00 19.38
N VAL A 616 -12.94 -45.46 19.77
CA VAL A 616 -13.17 -46.53 20.72
C VAL A 616 -13.81 -47.71 20.02
N THR A 617 -13.65 -48.94 20.59
CA THR A 617 -14.30 -50.14 20.06
C THR A 617 -15.45 -50.54 21.00
N LYS A 618 -16.65 -50.71 20.46
CA LYS A 618 -17.86 -51.12 21.16
C LYS A 618 -18.58 -52.21 20.41
N TRP A 619 -19.33 -53.04 21.17
CA TRP A 619 -20.17 -54.07 20.60
C TRP A 619 -21.47 -53.46 20.04
N PHE A 620 -21.75 -53.70 18.76
CA PHE A 620 -22.92 -53.19 18.08
C PHE A 620 -23.34 -54.13 16.94
N ASN A 621 -24.62 -54.48 16.83
CA ASN A 621 -25.16 -55.40 15.84
C ASN A 621 -24.36 -56.71 15.75
N ASN A 622 -24.16 -57.39 16.88
CA ASN A 622 -23.46 -58.64 17.02
C ASN A 622 -22.00 -58.68 16.55
N ARG A 623 -21.34 -57.53 16.52
CA ARG A 623 -19.92 -57.41 16.15
C ARG A 623 -19.24 -56.25 16.87
N ASN A 624 -17.91 -56.33 16.95
CA ASN A 624 -17.10 -55.20 17.42
C ASN A 624 -16.99 -54.15 16.34
N CYS A 625 -17.48 -52.95 16.61
CA CYS A 625 -17.44 -51.79 15.72
C CYS A 625 -16.56 -50.69 16.31
N ARG A 626 -15.92 -49.92 15.43
CA ARG A 626 -15.12 -48.79 15.83
C ARG A 626 -15.95 -47.51 15.69
N PHE A 627 -15.90 -46.64 16.72
CA PHE A 627 -16.66 -45.40 16.80
C PHE A 627 -15.78 -44.24 17.24
N VAL A 628 -16.11 -43.02 16.85
CA VAL A 628 -15.75 -41.80 17.55
C VAL A 628 -16.77 -41.62 18.69
N GLU A 629 -16.32 -41.62 19.93
CA GLU A 629 -17.16 -41.38 21.10
C GLU A 629 -17.19 -39.87 21.37
N PHE A 630 -18.32 -39.26 21.09
CA PHE A 630 -18.52 -37.83 21.32
C PHE A 630 -19.32 -37.63 22.62
N HIS A 631 -18.78 -36.83 23.54
CA HIS A 631 -19.38 -36.57 24.84
C HIS A 631 -20.44 -35.47 24.71
N LEU A 632 -21.72 -35.85 24.65
CA LEU A 632 -22.82 -34.88 24.54
C LEU A 632 -23.02 -34.09 25.86
N GLY A 633 -22.67 -34.70 27.00
CA GLY A 633 -22.80 -34.12 28.34
C GLY A 633 -24.18 -33.52 28.60
N ASP A 634 -24.21 -32.36 29.26
CA ASP A 634 -25.44 -31.59 29.51
C ASP A 634 -25.90 -30.76 28.30
N LEU A 635 -25.17 -30.82 27.18
CA LEU A 635 -25.51 -30.13 25.92
C LEU A 635 -26.76 -30.73 25.23
N ALA A 636 -27.23 -31.88 25.69
CA ALA A 636 -28.41 -32.58 25.14
C ALA A 636 -29.70 -32.30 25.91
N GLU A 637 -29.66 -31.59 27.00
CA GLU A 637 -30.88 -31.16 27.72
C GLU A 637 -31.33 -29.83 27.10
N GLU A 638 -32.52 -29.82 26.45
CA GLU A 638 -33.19 -28.56 26.08
C GLU A 638 -33.41 -27.79 27.38
N LYS A 639 -32.60 -26.78 27.63
CA LYS A 639 -32.88 -25.77 28.65
C LYS A 639 -34.13 -25.01 28.18
N ASP A 640 -35.16 -25.01 28.98
CA ASP A 640 -36.34 -24.21 28.75
C ASP A 640 -35.90 -22.70 28.76
N PRO A 641 -36.15 -21.94 27.68
CA PRO A 641 -35.76 -20.54 27.62
C PRO A 641 -36.24 -19.70 28.82
N LEU A 642 -37.34 -20.09 29.45
CA LEU A 642 -37.88 -19.45 30.64
C LEU A 642 -37.04 -19.69 31.91
N LEU A 643 -36.30 -20.83 31.97
CA LEU A 643 -35.40 -21.12 33.09
C LEU A 643 -34.05 -20.37 32.95
N GLU A 644 -33.58 -20.07 31.72
CA GLU A 644 -32.40 -19.22 31.50
C GLU A 644 -32.63 -17.77 31.94
N GLU A 645 -33.86 -17.23 31.73
CA GLU A 645 -34.19 -15.86 32.23
C GLU A 645 -34.26 -15.82 33.76
N GLU A 646 -34.73 -16.87 34.42
CA GLU A 646 -34.73 -16.97 35.90
C GLU A 646 -33.31 -17.16 36.46
N GLU A 647 -32.45 -18.01 35.86
CA GLU A 647 -31.06 -18.20 36.29
C GLU A 647 -30.21 -16.90 36.07
N ILE A 648 -30.42 -16.17 34.96
CA ILE A 648 -29.78 -14.89 34.72
C ILE A 648 -30.28 -13.82 35.72
N ALA A 649 -31.58 -13.80 36.02
CA ALA A 649 -32.15 -12.91 37.02
C ALA A 649 -31.65 -13.22 38.44
N GLU A 650 -31.39 -14.50 38.75
CA GLU A 650 -30.84 -14.92 40.04
C GLU A 650 -29.34 -14.61 40.18
N GLN A 651 -28.56 -14.71 39.09
CA GLN A 651 -27.15 -14.33 39.04
C GLN A 651 -26.94 -12.79 39.04
N MET A 652 -27.94 -12.03 38.64
CA MET A 652 -27.92 -10.55 38.67
C MET A 652 -28.38 -9.95 40.00
N LYS A 653 -28.81 -10.75 40.98
CA LYS A 653 -29.03 -10.26 42.33
C LYS A 653 -27.70 -9.78 42.94
N PRO A 654 -27.58 -8.54 43.43
CA PRO A 654 -26.32 -8.05 43.97
C PRO A 654 -25.90 -8.91 45.16
N GLN A 655 -24.81 -9.63 45.02
CA GLN A 655 -24.14 -10.31 46.13
C GLN A 655 -23.61 -9.25 47.10
N GLN A 656 -24.10 -9.28 48.32
CA GLN A 656 -23.52 -8.48 49.40
C GLN A 656 -22.05 -8.91 49.62
N MET A 657 -21.14 -8.07 49.20
CA MET A 657 -19.70 -8.27 49.50
C MET A 657 -19.47 -7.83 50.95
N SER A 658 -19.21 -8.77 51.85
CA SER A 658 -18.67 -8.48 53.18
C SER A 658 -17.15 -8.35 53.12
N LEU A 659 -16.59 -7.30 53.71
CA LEU A 659 -15.15 -7.16 53.87
C LEU A 659 -14.63 -8.19 54.90
N PRO A 660 -13.47 -8.81 54.73
CA PRO A 660 -12.90 -9.73 55.69
C PRO A 660 -12.59 -8.96 56.99
N GLY A 661 -13.29 -9.25 58.09
CA GLY A 661 -12.97 -8.76 59.42
C GLY A 661 -14.03 -7.93 60.13
N THR A 662 -15.19 -7.66 59.55
CA THR A 662 -16.31 -7.00 60.26
C THR A 662 -17.62 -7.77 60.03
N ASN A 663 -18.28 -8.11 61.13
CA ASN A 663 -19.55 -8.84 61.13
C ASN A 663 -20.79 -7.97 60.89
N ASP A 664 -20.59 -6.71 60.51
CA ASP A 664 -21.71 -5.77 60.29
C ASP A 664 -21.78 -5.43 58.80
N GLY A 665 -22.96 -5.70 58.23
CA GLY A 665 -23.26 -5.36 56.82
C GLY A 665 -23.23 -3.84 56.61
N TRP A 666 -23.00 -3.43 55.37
CA TRP A 666 -22.99 -2.04 54.94
C TRP A 666 -24.29 -1.35 55.34
N GLN A 667 -24.18 -0.30 56.18
CA GLN A 667 -25.28 0.59 56.44
C GLN A 667 -25.40 1.59 55.28
N THR A 668 -26.59 1.78 54.76
CA THR A 668 -26.92 2.85 53.80
C THR A 668 -26.65 4.18 54.42
N ILE A 669 -25.82 4.99 53.82
CA ILE A 669 -25.57 6.38 54.22
C ILE A 669 -26.85 7.19 53.86
N PRO A 670 -27.43 7.96 54.78
CA PRO A 670 -28.57 8.83 54.50
C PRO A 670 -28.18 9.88 53.43
N ASP A 671 -29.14 10.25 52.57
CA ASP A 671 -28.92 11.18 51.46
C ASP A 671 -28.30 12.55 51.85
N GLU A 672 -28.46 12.99 53.09
CA GLU A 672 -27.85 14.23 53.61
C GLU A 672 -26.34 14.16 53.88
N GLU A 673 -25.75 12.96 53.93
CA GLU A 673 -24.30 12.78 54.11
C GLU A 673 -23.55 12.37 52.84
N ALA A 674 -24.25 11.98 51.77
CA ALA A 674 -23.68 11.57 50.51
C ALA A 674 -22.93 12.72 49.80
N ASP A 675 -23.37 13.95 49.96
CA ASP A 675 -22.76 15.16 49.37
C ASP A 675 -21.42 15.59 50.03
N LYS A 676 -21.00 14.91 51.09
CA LYS A 676 -19.75 15.22 51.81
C LYS A 676 -18.60 14.27 51.47
N LEU A 677 -18.78 13.31 50.57
CA LEU A 677 -17.73 12.41 50.16
C LEU A 677 -16.81 13.05 49.10
N PRO A 678 -15.49 12.82 49.14
CA PRO A 678 -14.51 13.52 48.30
C PRO A 678 -14.46 13.06 46.83
N PHE A 679 -15.51 12.41 46.34
CA PHE A 679 -15.58 11.87 44.97
C PHE A 679 -16.93 12.27 44.31
N ASN A 680 -17.19 13.56 44.20
CA ASN A 680 -18.12 14.10 43.20
C ASN A 680 -17.32 14.79 42.11
#